data_02badc17122fe777eb0dcd868b2d997f
#
_entry.id   02badc17122fe777eb0dcd868b2d997f
#
_cell.length_a   1.000
_cell.length_b   1.000
_cell.length_c   1.000
_cell.angle_alpha   90.00
_cell.angle_beta   90.00
_cell.angle_gamma   90.00
#
_symmetry.space_group_name_H-M   'P 1'
#
loop_
_entity.id
_entity.type
_entity.pdbx_description
1 polymer ?
#
loop_
_entity_poly.entity_id
_entity_poly.type
_entity_poly.pdbx_seq_one_letter_code
_entity_poly.pdbx_strand_id
1 'polypeptide(L)'
;MWRNYLMVGFRALAKSRIYAFINIFGLAIGLAACLMILLYVRYETSYDTWLPDAERVYQVQSIHTDPETGKVSRQQGAHGVITESLPKDFPQIESIVRAEGMEPVFLRNGEATFAPMIAADETFFDILQVPFLHGNPKTALDDAASLVLSRSEAVRRFGAVDVVGQTVTAVRRGEHFDLRVTGVFEDLPRNSHMNFSMVGRLSEQDKAECGWGCINGSVYLKLKPGADSEEINRQLHAWEKRNIPPVDVGGVKMSEGDAFDWELVNVTDVHLSEAEGEIERPGNDRRTIITFTIVALLILGIATVNFVNLATARASQRAREVALRKVLGANRKQLIFQFLGESLLLTALAMLLALALTELALPSLSRFLNANLNLNYMGEDGVLLPVLGLLLAVGLAGGLYPAFYLSRYQPAAVLRANKSSAEPLSSGRLRAILVVAQFAISIGLIICTAIVYGQTRFARTADPGYQRQGLIQVANLNRAQMAPLTDTLIREVEKIDGVISAAGTSITAATGNVTNTSVQVPGRTRPLTIGWYGVHPNFFDTMGIKMLAGRKLSRQFANDNGFVPYEPEEATNAGFKMLAQRGLNVVVNELAAKQMGFATPAAALGRQVKVNQLPDEYGLLPVTIVGVAQDSRFRSLREPVEPTFYQDAGVYSSLAIRYDSPDPEALMRKVERVWEKLAPEVPFEGEFADDQLAELYRTDAARATTFGGFALLAVLIACLGLFGLAAFTAERRTKEIGIRKVFGARVRDIVKLLAWQFSKPVVIANLIAWPVAWWVMRDWLNSFDSRIALTPAPFLLAGVIALAIAIGTIAGHAMKVARANPIHALRYE
;
A
#
# COMPACT_ATOMS: atom_id res chain seq x y z
N MET A 1 -19.38 -15.23 46.96
CA MET A 1 -18.28 -16.02 46.35
C MET A 1 -17.38 -15.20 45.44
N TRP A 2 -17.86 -14.46 44.46
CA TRP A 2 -17.06 -13.67 43.52
C TRP A 2 -16.12 -12.64 44.19
N ARG A 3 -16.60 -11.92 45.21
CA ARG A 3 -15.77 -10.94 45.97
C ARG A 3 -14.55 -11.60 46.64
N ASN A 4 -14.70 -12.86 47.12
CA ASN A 4 -13.59 -13.62 47.71
C ASN A 4 -12.59 -14.08 46.61
N TYR A 5 -13.06 -14.49 45.44
CA TYR A 5 -12.18 -14.89 44.35
C TYR A 5 -11.34 -13.71 43.83
N LEU A 6 -11.96 -12.52 43.68
CA LEU A 6 -11.26 -11.29 43.30
C LEU A 6 -10.20 -10.89 44.33
N MET A 7 -10.54 -10.95 45.64
CA MET A 7 -9.65 -10.58 46.73
C MET A 7 -8.46 -11.56 46.83
N VAL A 8 -8.71 -12.87 46.66
CA VAL A 8 -7.65 -13.89 46.59
C VAL A 8 -6.75 -13.69 45.40
N GLY A 9 -7.33 -13.38 44.22
CA GLY A 9 -6.59 -13.05 42.98
C GLY A 9 -5.68 -11.85 43.19
N PHE A 10 -6.18 -10.74 43.70
CA PHE A 10 -5.39 -9.53 43.97
C PHE A 10 -4.25 -9.79 44.98
N ARG A 11 -4.50 -10.53 46.08
CA ARG A 11 -3.45 -10.88 47.04
C ARG A 11 -2.40 -11.81 46.44
N ALA A 12 -2.79 -12.74 45.58
CA ALA A 12 -1.88 -13.63 44.86
C ALA A 12 -0.96 -12.86 43.89
N LEU A 13 -1.47 -11.81 43.22
CA LEU A 13 -0.72 -10.92 42.34
C LEU A 13 0.25 -10.03 43.14
N ALA A 14 -0.18 -9.44 44.23
CA ALA A 14 0.65 -8.57 45.07
C ALA A 14 1.85 -9.33 45.69
N LYS A 15 1.69 -10.64 45.95
CA LYS A 15 2.74 -11.50 46.51
C LYS A 15 3.82 -11.85 45.47
N SER A 16 3.53 -11.79 44.14
CA SER A 16 4.45 -12.19 43.07
C SER A 16 4.57 -11.09 42.01
N ARG A 17 5.16 -9.97 42.43
CA ARG A 17 5.23 -8.74 41.63
C ARG A 17 5.88 -8.91 40.25
N ILE A 18 7.01 -9.63 40.17
CA ILE A 18 7.73 -9.86 38.90
C ILE A 18 6.88 -10.68 37.91
N TYR A 19 6.22 -11.75 38.39
CA TYR A 19 5.33 -12.55 37.55
C TYR A 19 4.14 -11.75 37.05
N ALA A 20 3.48 -10.98 37.93
CA ALA A 20 2.35 -10.15 37.57
C ALA A 20 2.77 -9.08 36.53
N PHE A 21 3.90 -8.42 36.76
CA PHE A 21 4.44 -7.42 35.83
C PHE A 21 4.73 -8.00 34.43
N ILE A 22 5.48 -9.11 34.33
CA ILE A 22 5.83 -9.72 33.04
C ILE A 22 4.56 -10.14 32.28
N ASN A 23 3.57 -10.73 32.97
CA ASN A 23 2.32 -11.16 32.34
C ASN A 23 1.45 -9.98 31.90
N ILE A 24 1.21 -9.03 32.79
CA ILE A 24 0.36 -7.86 32.48
C ILE A 24 1.01 -7.04 31.38
N PHE A 25 2.29 -6.73 31.48
CA PHE A 25 2.99 -5.89 30.52
C PHE A 25 3.18 -6.60 29.16
N GLY A 26 3.62 -7.88 29.17
CA GLY A 26 3.77 -8.66 27.94
C GLY A 26 2.45 -8.88 27.19
N LEU A 27 1.36 -9.14 27.95
CA LEU A 27 0.05 -9.30 27.37
C LEU A 27 -0.53 -7.94 26.90
N ALA A 28 -0.28 -6.86 27.64
CA ALA A 28 -0.72 -5.52 27.26
C ALA A 28 -0.09 -5.04 25.95
N ILE A 29 1.21 -5.29 25.75
CA ILE A 29 1.88 -4.98 24.45
C ILE A 29 1.24 -5.77 23.31
N GLY A 30 1.00 -7.08 23.49
CA GLY A 30 0.38 -7.91 22.47
C GLY A 30 -1.06 -7.50 22.14
N LEU A 31 -1.85 -7.17 23.18
CA LEU A 31 -3.21 -6.67 23.02
C LEU A 31 -3.23 -5.29 22.36
N ALA A 32 -2.34 -4.36 22.77
CA ALA A 32 -2.24 -3.04 22.16
C ALA A 32 -1.87 -3.11 20.67
N ALA A 33 -0.89 -3.95 20.31
CA ALA A 33 -0.54 -4.19 18.91
C ALA A 33 -1.74 -4.76 18.12
N CYS A 34 -2.44 -5.75 18.70
CA CYS A 34 -3.62 -6.33 18.06
C CYS A 34 -4.75 -5.30 17.90
N LEU A 35 -5.00 -4.44 18.90
CA LEU A 35 -6.00 -3.37 18.83
C LEU A 35 -5.63 -2.33 17.77
N MET A 36 -4.39 -1.89 17.71
CA MET A 36 -3.93 -0.93 16.69
C MET A 36 -4.12 -1.49 15.27
N ILE A 37 -3.78 -2.76 15.04
CA ILE A 37 -3.99 -3.40 13.75
C ILE A 37 -5.48 -3.59 13.47
N LEU A 38 -6.28 -3.97 14.46
CA LEU A 38 -7.72 -4.10 14.33
C LEU A 38 -8.37 -2.77 13.90
N LEU A 39 -7.97 -1.66 14.54
CA LEU A 39 -8.45 -0.32 14.18
C LEU A 39 -8.05 0.05 12.74
N TYR A 40 -6.81 -0.27 12.33
CA TYR A 40 -6.36 -0.04 10.96
C TYR A 40 -7.13 -0.90 9.95
N VAL A 41 -7.25 -2.22 10.18
CA VAL A 41 -8.02 -3.11 9.31
C VAL A 41 -9.47 -2.64 9.19
N ARG A 42 -10.07 -2.24 10.30
CA ARG A 42 -11.44 -1.71 10.31
C ARG A 42 -11.56 -0.40 9.51
N TYR A 43 -10.59 0.50 9.63
CA TYR A 43 -10.54 1.72 8.83
C TYR A 43 -10.46 1.40 7.34
N GLU A 44 -9.56 0.51 6.93
CA GLU A 44 -9.38 0.09 5.54
C GLU A 44 -10.60 -0.66 4.96
N THR A 45 -11.36 -1.36 5.79
CA THR A 45 -12.58 -2.05 5.36
C THR A 45 -13.86 -1.20 5.53
N SER A 46 -13.74 0.04 5.99
CA SER A 46 -14.87 0.97 6.17
C SER A 46 -14.99 2.01 5.06
N TYR A 47 -14.19 1.89 4.00
CA TYR A 47 -14.26 2.83 2.90
C TYR A 47 -15.66 2.83 2.27
N ASP A 48 -16.15 4.04 2.03
CA ASP A 48 -17.42 4.34 1.35
C ASP A 48 -18.69 3.73 1.95
N THR A 49 -18.60 3.10 3.12
CA THR A 49 -19.78 2.62 3.87
C THR A 49 -20.66 3.76 4.40
N TRP A 50 -20.16 4.99 4.33
CA TRP A 50 -20.90 6.21 4.70
C TRP A 50 -21.92 6.64 3.64
N LEU A 51 -21.78 6.14 2.38
CA LEU A 51 -22.72 6.44 1.29
C LEU A 51 -24.07 5.76 1.54
N PRO A 52 -25.20 6.48 1.42
CA PRO A 52 -26.49 5.86 1.40
C PRO A 52 -26.61 4.84 0.26
N ASP A 53 -27.22 3.69 0.54
CA ASP A 53 -27.39 2.59 -0.44
C ASP A 53 -26.05 2.07 -1.04
N ALA A 54 -24.92 2.19 -0.32
CA ALA A 54 -23.59 1.78 -0.80
C ALA A 54 -23.57 0.35 -1.39
N GLU A 55 -24.39 -0.56 -0.82
CA GLU A 55 -24.48 -1.95 -1.30
C GLU A 55 -25.07 -2.09 -2.70
N ARG A 56 -25.71 -1.03 -3.24
CA ARG A 56 -26.29 -0.98 -4.59
C ARG A 56 -25.51 -0.12 -5.57
N VAL A 57 -24.46 0.58 -5.10
CA VAL A 57 -23.63 1.44 -5.92
C VAL A 57 -22.37 0.70 -6.34
N TYR A 58 -22.07 0.73 -7.63
CA TYR A 58 -20.94 0.01 -8.23
C TYR A 58 -20.14 0.96 -9.12
N GLN A 59 -18.82 0.73 -9.16
CA GLN A 59 -17.92 1.30 -10.16
C GLN A 59 -17.68 0.27 -11.27
N VAL A 60 -17.65 0.72 -12.53
CA VAL A 60 -17.23 -0.12 -13.65
C VAL A 60 -15.72 -0.05 -13.76
N GLN A 61 -15.04 -1.16 -13.59
CA GLN A 61 -13.58 -1.28 -13.73
C GLN A 61 -13.24 -2.04 -15.01
N SER A 62 -12.22 -1.56 -15.71
CA SER A 62 -11.69 -2.22 -16.90
C SER A 62 -10.59 -3.22 -16.52
N ILE A 63 -10.64 -4.40 -17.13
CA ILE A 63 -9.66 -5.47 -16.99
C ILE A 63 -8.99 -5.65 -18.35
N HIS A 64 -7.72 -5.35 -18.43
CA HIS A 64 -6.93 -5.56 -19.65
C HIS A 64 -6.05 -6.78 -19.50
N THR A 65 -6.19 -7.73 -20.42
CA THR A 65 -5.33 -8.91 -20.50
C THR A 65 -4.40 -8.77 -21.70
N ASP A 66 -3.12 -8.64 -21.43
CA ASP A 66 -2.09 -8.61 -22.47
C ASP A 66 -2.08 -9.97 -23.22
N PRO A 67 -2.38 -9.98 -24.52
CA PRO A 67 -2.53 -11.22 -25.26
C PRO A 67 -1.21 -12.00 -25.51
N GLU A 68 -0.05 -11.34 -25.35
CA GLU A 68 1.26 -11.99 -25.52
C GLU A 68 1.80 -12.57 -24.20
N THR A 69 1.63 -11.83 -23.09
CA THR A 69 2.19 -12.21 -21.79
C THR A 69 1.17 -12.87 -20.87
N GLY A 70 -0.13 -12.74 -21.16
CA GLY A 70 -1.22 -13.15 -20.27
C GLY A 70 -1.31 -12.34 -18.98
N LYS A 71 -0.58 -11.21 -18.90
CA LYS A 71 -0.61 -10.32 -17.72
C LYS A 71 -1.94 -9.58 -17.69
N VAL A 72 -2.60 -9.63 -16.53
CA VAL A 72 -3.85 -8.91 -16.27
C VAL A 72 -3.51 -7.60 -15.56
N SER A 73 -4.00 -6.48 -16.06
CA SER A 73 -4.01 -5.18 -15.40
C SER A 73 -5.45 -4.71 -15.20
N ARG A 74 -5.70 -3.97 -14.12
CA ARG A 74 -7.02 -3.46 -13.76
C ARG A 74 -6.96 -1.94 -13.64
N GLN A 75 -7.98 -1.26 -14.13
CA GLN A 75 -8.08 0.20 -14.12
C GLN A 75 -9.47 0.63 -13.64
N GLN A 76 -9.51 1.65 -12.78
CA GLN A 76 -10.75 2.23 -12.26
C GLN A 76 -11.40 3.19 -13.26
N GLY A 77 -11.46 2.83 -14.50
CA GLY A 77 -12.04 3.65 -15.55
C GLY A 77 -12.74 2.78 -16.58
N ALA A 78 -13.63 3.37 -17.33
CA ALA A 78 -14.32 2.72 -18.43
C ALA A 78 -14.56 3.71 -19.57
N HIS A 79 -14.96 3.20 -20.75
CA HIS A 79 -15.35 4.03 -21.87
C HIS A 79 -16.62 4.82 -21.51
N GLY A 80 -16.57 6.14 -21.57
CA GLY A 80 -17.70 6.99 -21.17
C GLY A 80 -18.99 6.73 -21.96
N VAL A 81 -18.88 6.25 -23.18
CA VAL A 81 -20.01 5.89 -24.06
C VAL A 81 -20.91 4.78 -23.49
N ILE A 82 -20.42 4.01 -22.51
CA ILE A 82 -21.22 2.95 -21.86
C ILE A 82 -22.39 3.52 -21.04
N THR A 83 -22.28 4.77 -20.60
CA THR A 83 -23.38 5.42 -19.86
C THR A 83 -24.67 5.51 -20.67
N GLU A 84 -24.58 5.58 -21.99
CA GLU A 84 -25.73 5.61 -22.89
C GLU A 84 -26.19 4.22 -23.35
N SER A 85 -25.25 3.26 -23.45
CA SER A 85 -25.50 1.95 -24.06
C SER A 85 -25.87 0.87 -23.04
N LEU A 86 -25.19 0.84 -21.89
CA LEU A 86 -25.37 -0.20 -20.89
C LEU A 86 -26.80 -0.26 -20.29
N PRO A 87 -27.45 0.87 -19.93
CA PRO A 87 -28.80 0.82 -19.37
C PRO A 87 -29.88 0.32 -20.33
N LYS A 88 -29.63 0.37 -21.65
CA LYS A 88 -30.58 -0.13 -22.68
C LYS A 88 -30.70 -1.65 -22.64
N ASP A 89 -29.58 -2.33 -22.36
CA ASP A 89 -29.50 -3.79 -22.38
C ASP A 89 -29.60 -4.41 -20.97
N PHE A 90 -29.33 -3.64 -19.92
CA PHE A 90 -29.39 -4.06 -18.53
C PHE A 90 -30.44 -3.25 -17.73
N PRO A 91 -31.72 -3.65 -17.79
CA PRO A 91 -32.80 -2.94 -17.12
C PRO A 91 -32.72 -2.98 -15.58
N GLN A 92 -31.81 -3.78 -15.02
CA GLN A 92 -31.50 -3.82 -13.61
C GLN A 92 -30.77 -2.55 -13.12
N ILE A 93 -30.16 -1.80 -14.02
CA ILE A 93 -29.53 -0.50 -13.73
C ILE A 93 -30.63 0.53 -13.46
N GLU A 94 -30.57 1.18 -12.31
CA GLU A 94 -31.47 2.28 -11.91
C GLU A 94 -30.99 3.61 -12.49
N SER A 95 -29.69 3.90 -12.36
CA SER A 95 -29.02 5.09 -12.88
C SER A 95 -27.54 4.78 -13.13
N ILE A 96 -26.92 5.55 -14.01
CA ILE A 96 -25.49 5.46 -14.36
C ILE A 96 -24.95 6.87 -14.59
N VAL A 97 -23.68 7.10 -14.23
CA VAL A 97 -23.03 8.40 -14.32
C VAL A 97 -21.57 8.25 -14.70
N ARG A 98 -21.06 9.17 -15.49
CA ARG A 98 -19.65 9.37 -15.78
C ARG A 98 -19.11 10.52 -14.95
N ALA A 99 -17.91 10.36 -14.43
CA ALA A 99 -17.14 11.37 -13.70
C ALA A 99 -15.70 11.37 -14.20
N GLU A 100 -15.19 12.54 -14.59
CA GLU A 100 -13.83 12.71 -15.09
C GLU A 100 -13.05 13.65 -14.17
N GLY A 101 -11.81 13.31 -13.91
CA GLY A 101 -10.86 14.19 -13.24
C GLY A 101 -10.55 15.40 -14.12
N MET A 102 -10.61 16.56 -13.54
CA MET A 102 -10.23 17.82 -14.19
C MET A 102 -9.35 18.65 -13.26
N GLU A 103 -8.37 19.30 -13.83
CA GLU A 103 -7.51 20.25 -13.13
C GLU A 103 -7.57 21.62 -13.81
N PRO A 104 -8.70 22.33 -13.76
CA PRO A 104 -8.76 23.69 -14.25
C PRO A 104 -7.90 24.59 -13.38
N VAL A 105 -7.36 25.63 -13.99
CA VAL A 105 -6.70 26.69 -13.24
C VAL A 105 -7.76 27.66 -12.75
N PHE A 106 -7.80 27.90 -11.45
CA PHE A 106 -8.69 28.88 -10.85
C PHE A 106 -7.93 30.17 -10.54
N LEU A 107 -8.48 31.29 -11.01
CA LEU A 107 -7.89 32.61 -10.76
C LEU A 107 -8.52 33.27 -9.54
N ARG A 108 -7.68 33.73 -8.62
CA ARG A 108 -8.10 34.54 -7.47
C ARG A 108 -7.11 35.68 -7.28
N ASN A 109 -7.58 36.94 -7.39
CA ASN A 109 -6.75 38.13 -7.23
C ASN A 109 -5.47 38.14 -8.09
N GLY A 110 -5.50 37.46 -9.26
CA GLY A 110 -4.34 37.34 -10.15
C GLY A 110 -3.41 36.15 -9.82
N GLU A 111 -3.66 35.41 -8.75
CA GLU A 111 -2.95 34.17 -8.44
C GLU A 111 -3.69 32.96 -9.06
N ALA A 112 -2.93 32.13 -9.78
CA ALA A 112 -3.40 30.89 -10.36
C ALA A 112 -3.23 29.72 -9.38
N THR A 113 -4.30 28.94 -9.16
CA THR A 113 -4.26 27.78 -8.25
C THR A 113 -4.93 26.59 -8.87
N PHE A 114 -4.40 25.39 -8.60
CA PHE A 114 -5.12 24.15 -8.86
C PHE A 114 -5.99 23.71 -7.68
N ALA A 115 -7.06 23.01 -8.01
CA ALA A 115 -7.79 22.25 -7.01
C ALA A 115 -8.41 21.01 -7.67
N PRO A 116 -8.44 19.86 -6.96
CA PRO A 116 -9.06 18.65 -7.46
C PRO A 116 -10.54 18.89 -7.76
N MET A 117 -10.92 18.84 -9.04
CA MET A 117 -12.27 18.98 -9.53
C MET A 117 -12.61 17.74 -10.34
N ILE A 118 -13.84 17.31 -10.26
CA ILE A 118 -14.41 16.37 -11.21
C ILE A 118 -15.47 17.06 -12.07
N ALA A 119 -15.54 16.71 -13.35
CA ALA A 119 -16.68 17.00 -14.19
C ALA A 119 -17.54 15.75 -14.27
N ALA A 120 -18.84 15.89 -14.03
CA ALA A 120 -19.74 14.75 -13.96
C ALA A 120 -21.07 15.03 -14.68
N ASP A 121 -21.80 13.96 -15.02
CA ASP A 121 -23.15 14.04 -15.52
C ASP A 121 -24.11 14.62 -14.46
N GLU A 122 -25.27 15.14 -14.91
CA GLU A 122 -26.28 15.76 -14.05
C GLU A 122 -26.81 14.88 -12.94
N THR A 123 -26.81 13.55 -13.14
CA THR A 123 -27.28 12.54 -12.18
C THR A 123 -26.25 12.13 -11.13
N PHE A 124 -25.10 12.80 -11.09
CA PHE A 124 -23.99 12.42 -10.19
C PHE A 124 -24.43 12.33 -8.73
N PHE A 125 -25.15 13.34 -8.24
CA PHE A 125 -25.59 13.37 -6.84
C PHE A 125 -26.80 12.47 -6.54
N ASP A 126 -27.44 11.88 -7.54
CA ASP A 126 -28.47 10.85 -7.34
C ASP A 126 -27.83 9.49 -6.98
N ILE A 127 -26.64 9.23 -7.50
CA ILE A 127 -25.88 8.00 -7.24
C ILE A 127 -24.96 8.19 -6.03
N LEU A 128 -24.10 9.21 -6.06
CA LEU A 128 -23.14 9.54 -5.01
C LEU A 128 -23.75 10.62 -4.11
N GLN A 129 -24.59 10.18 -3.19
CA GLN A 129 -25.44 11.04 -2.34
C GLN A 129 -24.61 11.68 -1.21
N VAL A 130 -23.76 12.67 -1.57
CA VAL A 130 -22.99 13.44 -0.57
C VAL A 130 -23.92 14.40 0.17
N PRO A 131 -23.73 14.65 1.49
CA PRO A 131 -24.57 15.56 2.25
C PRO A 131 -24.39 17.01 1.80
N PHE A 132 -25.46 17.66 1.32
CA PHE A 132 -25.49 19.09 0.97
C PHE A 132 -25.75 19.97 2.19
N LEU A 133 -24.98 21.05 2.31
CA LEU A 133 -25.15 22.11 3.31
C LEU A 133 -26.03 23.24 2.75
N HIS A 134 -25.79 23.61 1.49
CA HIS A 134 -26.53 24.66 0.77
C HIS A 134 -26.75 24.21 -0.67
N GLY A 135 -27.84 24.67 -1.30
CA GLY A 135 -28.24 24.27 -2.65
C GLY A 135 -29.14 23.03 -2.69
N ASN A 136 -29.46 22.57 -3.88
CA ASN A 136 -30.28 21.36 -4.07
C ASN A 136 -29.52 20.36 -4.94
N PRO A 137 -29.19 19.16 -4.42
CA PRO A 137 -28.43 18.16 -5.16
C PRO A 137 -29.04 17.76 -6.50
N LYS A 138 -30.38 17.80 -6.63
CA LYS A 138 -31.07 17.41 -7.86
C LYS A 138 -30.92 18.40 -9.02
N THR A 139 -30.60 19.66 -8.71
CA THR A 139 -30.48 20.72 -9.71
C THR A 139 -29.12 21.38 -9.73
N ALA A 140 -28.20 20.82 -8.92
CA ALA A 140 -26.88 21.41 -8.72
C ALA A 140 -25.99 21.38 -9.97
N LEU A 141 -26.25 20.45 -10.90
CA LEU A 141 -25.49 20.28 -12.15
C LEU A 141 -26.35 20.46 -13.40
N ASP A 142 -27.50 21.18 -13.34
CA ASP A 142 -28.37 21.37 -14.50
C ASP A 142 -27.77 22.30 -15.56
N ASP A 143 -26.95 23.27 -15.15
CA ASP A 143 -26.32 24.26 -16.02
C ASP A 143 -24.86 23.88 -16.34
N ALA A 144 -24.41 24.14 -17.55
CA ALA A 144 -23.01 23.93 -17.96
C ALA A 144 -22.00 24.74 -17.13
N ALA A 145 -22.40 25.89 -16.59
CA ALA A 145 -21.58 26.72 -15.71
C ALA A 145 -21.71 26.37 -14.21
N SER A 146 -22.38 25.27 -13.88
CA SER A 146 -22.55 24.83 -12.49
C SER A 146 -21.23 24.43 -11.83
N LEU A 147 -21.07 24.85 -10.56
CA LEU A 147 -19.96 24.43 -9.70
C LEU A 147 -20.49 24.13 -8.29
N VAL A 148 -20.24 22.96 -7.80
CA VAL A 148 -20.56 22.56 -6.42
C VAL A 148 -19.25 22.44 -5.65
N LEU A 149 -19.18 23.05 -4.46
CA LEU A 149 -17.95 23.12 -3.64
C LEU A 149 -18.08 22.28 -2.38
N SER A 150 -16.98 21.72 -1.91
CA SER A 150 -16.92 21.20 -0.54
C SER A 150 -16.92 22.36 0.47
N ARG A 151 -17.28 22.09 1.72
CA ARG A 151 -17.26 23.07 2.82
C ARG A 151 -15.89 23.76 2.93
N SER A 152 -14.82 23.00 3.00
CA SER A 152 -13.46 23.56 3.16
C SER A 152 -13.05 24.39 1.96
N GLU A 153 -13.46 24.01 0.74
CA GLU A 153 -13.15 24.76 -0.47
C GLU A 153 -13.96 26.07 -0.55
N ALA A 154 -15.23 26.06 -0.14
CA ALA A 154 -16.05 27.25 -0.02
C ALA A 154 -15.43 28.28 0.96
N VAL A 155 -15.01 27.80 2.15
CA VAL A 155 -14.32 28.65 3.13
C VAL A 155 -12.98 29.15 2.62
N ARG A 156 -12.19 28.29 1.96
CA ARG A 156 -10.88 28.66 1.40
C ARG A 156 -11.00 29.77 0.35
N ARG A 157 -12.01 29.68 -0.53
CA ARG A 157 -12.18 30.64 -1.63
C ARG A 157 -12.92 31.90 -1.23
N PHE A 158 -13.96 31.79 -0.41
CA PHE A 158 -14.87 32.89 -0.13
C PHE A 158 -14.87 33.34 1.35
N GLY A 159 -14.25 32.56 2.24
CA GLY A 159 -14.26 32.83 3.68
C GLY A 159 -15.60 32.48 4.37
N ALA A 160 -16.55 31.87 3.66
CA ALA A 160 -17.89 31.52 4.16
C ALA A 160 -18.35 30.19 3.58
N VAL A 161 -19.37 29.55 4.19
CA VAL A 161 -20.00 28.32 3.68
C VAL A 161 -21.19 28.64 2.78
N ASP A 162 -21.98 29.66 3.13
CA ASP A 162 -23.13 30.10 2.30
C ASP A 162 -22.65 31.01 1.16
N VAL A 163 -22.31 30.36 0.04
CA VAL A 163 -21.69 31.01 -1.13
C VAL A 163 -22.47 30.72 -2.44
N VAL A 164 -23.68 30.15 -2.32
CA VAL A 164 -24.50 29.83 -3.50
C VAL A 164 -24.83 31.12 -4.29
N GLY A 165 -24.64 31.04 -5.61
CA GLY A 165 -24.83 32.17 -6.53
C GLY A 165 -23.58 33.00 -6.79
N GLN A 166 -22.47 32.79 -6.04
CA GLN A 166 -21.18 33.43 -6.30
C GLN A 166 -20.49 32.81 -7.53
N THR A 167 -19.54 33.54 -8.12
CA THR A 167 -18.87 33.13 -9.34
C THR A 167 -17.39 32.93 -9.09
N VAL A 168 -16.82 31.90 -9.74
CA VAL A 168 -15.38 31.62 -9.76
C VAL A 168 -14.92 31.59 -11.21
N THR A 169 -13.88 32.35 -11.55
CA THR A 169 -13.27 32.32 -12.87
C THR A 169 -12.27 31.17 -12.96
N ALA A 170 -12.42 30.31 -13.93
CA ALA A 170 -11.51 29.22 -14.25
C ALA A 170 -10.92 29.40 -15.66
N VAL A 171 -9.75 28.82 -15.88
CA VAL A 171 -9.08 28.81 -17.18
C VAL A 171 -8.91 27.38 -17.64
N ARG A 172 -9.42 27.09 -18.83
CA ARG A 172 -9.27 25.79 -19.50
C ARG A 172 -8.89 26.00 -20.95
N ARG A 173 -7.89 25.30 -21.43
CA ARG A 173 -7.36 25.42 -22.80
C ARG A 173 -7.01 26.86 -23.23
N GLY A 174 -6.69 27.74 -22.25
CA GLY A 174 -6.37 29.15 -22.47
C GLY A 174 -7.59 30.09 -22.50
N GLU A 175 -8.78 29.57 -22.39
CA GLU A 175 -10.02 30.35 -22.33
C GLU A 175 -10.49 30.56 -20.90
N HIS A 176 -10.93 31.77 -20.58
CA HIS A 176 -11.52 32.11 -19.28
C HIS A 176 -13.04 31.85 -19.33
N PHE A 177 -13.54 31.15 -18.32
CA PHE A 177 -14.95 30.91 -18.16
C PHE A 177 -15.37 31.04 -16.69
N ASP A 178 -16.56 31.57 -16.49
CA ASP A 178 -17.11 31.80 -15.17
C ASP A 178 -18.00 30.64 -14.75
N LEU A 179 -17.68 30.02 -13.62
CA LEU A 179 -18.48 28.99 -13.00
C LEU A 179 -19.27 29.57 -11.83
N ARG A 180 -20.57 29.28 -11.80
CA ARG A 180 -21.49 29.73 -10.74
C ARG A 180 -21.61 28.65 -9.67
N VAL A 181 -21.40 29.00 -8.41
CA VAL A 181 -21.63 28.12 -7.29
C VAL A 181 -23.13 27.82 -7.15
N THR A 182 -23.52 26.56 -7.34
CA THR A 182 -24.91 26.07 -7.29
C THR A 182 -25.19 25.26 -6.01
N GLY A 183 -24.15 24.84 -5.30
CA GLY A 183 -24.28 24.10 -4.05
C GLY A 183 -23.00 24.01 -3.25
N VAL A 184 -23.14 23.67 -1.97
CA VAL A 184 -22.03 23.35 -1.07
C VAL A 184 -22.35 22.06 -0.34
N PHE A 185 -21.42 21.09 -0.40
CA PHE A 185 -21.52 19.80 0.29
C PHE A 185 -20.54 19.70 1.46
N GLU A 186 -20.80 18.79 2.38
CA GLU A 186 -19.88 18.47 3.49
C GLU A 186 -18.61 17.83 2.96
N ASP A 187 -17.45 18.11 3.59
CA ASP A 187 -16.18 17.52 3.16
C ASP A 187 -16.24 15.99 3.16
N LEU A 188 -15.70 15.36 2.12
CA LEU A 188 -15.67 13.90 2.03
C LEU A 188 -14.89 13.29 3.19
N PRO A 189 -15.38 12.21 3.79
CA PRO A 189 -14.64 11.48 4.81
C PRO A 189 -13.29 10.99 4.28
N ARG A 190 -12.30 10.86 5.16
CA ARG A 190 -10.99 10.35 4.75
C ARG A 190 -11.01 8.89 4.29
N ASN A 191 -12.00 8.12 4.74
CA ASN A 191 -12.30 6.76 4.27
C ASN A 191 -13.29 6.76 3.10
N SER A 192 -13.07 7.63 2.14
CA SER A 192 -13.68 7.58 0.82
C SER A 192 -12.63 7.32 -0.24
N HIS A 193 -12.91 6.45 -1.21
CA HIS A 193 -12.02 6.25 -2.35
C HIS A 193 -11.95 7.51 -3.22
N MET A 194 -13.00 8.31 -3.26
CA MET A 194 -13.08 9.55 -4.04
C MET A 194 -12.25 10.67 -3.43
N ASN A 195 -11.64 11.49 -4.29
CA ASN A 195 -10.81 12.63 -3.89
C ASN A 195 -11.12 13.86 -4.73
N PHE A 196 -12.20 14.56 -4.37
CA PHE A 196 -12.55 15.82 -5.01
C PHE A 196 -13.04 16.84 -3.98
N SER A 197 -12.80 18.11 -4.26
CA SER A 197 -13.31 19.23 -3.49
C SER A 197 -14.32 20.09 -4.27
N MET A 198 -14.40 19.85 -5.57
CA MET A 198 -15.28 20.54 -6.48
C MET A 198 -15.90 19.59 -7.50
N VAL A 199 -17.14 19.84 -7.86
CA VAL A 199 -17.86 19.10 -8.91
C VAL A 199 -18.47 20.10 -9.89
N GLY A 200 -18.10 19.97 -11.17
CA GLY A 200 -18.69 20.73 -12.27
C GLY A 200 -19.51 19.86 -13.20
N ARG A 201 -20.26 20.47 -14.11
CA ARG A 201 -20.97 19.76 -15.16
C ARG A 201 -20.01 19.28 -16.25
N LEU A 202 -20.16 18.04 -16.69
CA LEU A 202 -19.45 17.50 -17.85
C LEU A 202 -20.05 18.09 -19.13
N SER A 203 -19.20 18.69 -19.98
CA SER A 203 -19.68 19.30 -21.23
C SER A 203 -20.05 18.25 -22.28
N GLU A 204 -20.96 18.59 -23.20
CA GLU A 204 -21.33 17.70 -24.31
C GLU A 204 -20.15 17.43 -25.26
N GLN A 205 -19.20 18.38 -25.36
CA GLN A 205 -17.97 18.20 -26.12
C GLN A 205 -17.06 17.12 -25.49
N ASP A 206 -16.90 17.18 -24.16
CA ASP A 206 -16.10 16.17 -23.42
C ASP A 206 -16.76 14.78 -23.50
N LYS A 207 -18.11 14.72 -23.47
CA LYS A 207 -18.84 13.46 -23.65
C LYS A 207 -18.59 12.82 -25.02
N ALA A 208 -18.50 13.62 -26.06
CA ALA A 208 -18.26 13.16 -27.42
C ALA A 208 -16.80 12.82 -27.73
N GLU A 209 -15.87 13.31 -26.88
CA GLU A 209 -14.44 13.08 -27.06
C GLU A 209 -14.10 11.59 -26.93
N CYS A 210 -13.36 11.05 -27.89
CA CYS A 210 -12.86 9.68 -27.98
C CYS A 210 -13.89 8.55 -28.24
N GLY A 211 -15.17 8.67 -27.91
CA GLY A 211 -16.14 7.58 -28.09
C GLY A 211 -15.66 6.24 -27.48
N TRP A 212 -15.49 5.23 -28.33
CA TRP A 212 -14.90 3.93 -27.97
C TRP A 212 -13.36 3.89 -28.02
N GLY A 213 -12.71 4.97 -28.41
CA GLY A 213 -11.26 5.02 -28.63
C GLY A 213 -10.43 5.23 -27.37
N CYS A 214 -11.02 5.58 -26.23
CA CYS A 214 -10.29 5.76 -24.98
C CYS A 214 -11.13 5.46 -23.75
N ILE A 215 -10.45 5.04 -22.69
CA ILE A 215 -11.00 4.99 -21.34
C ILE A 215 -10.89 6.40 -20.77
N ASN A 216 -12.01 7.02 -20.47
CA ASN A 216 -12.08 8.41 -20.04
C ASN A 216 -13.02 8.56 -18.84
N GLY A 217 -12.42 8.62 -17.66
CA GLY A 217 -13.12 8.81 -16.41
C GLY A 217 -13.63 7.52 -15.75
N SER A 218 -14.20 7.70 -14.58
CA SER A 218 -14.82 6.65 -13.78
C SER A 218 -16.31 6.60 -14.05
N VAL A 219 -16.84 5.42 -14.22
CA VAL A 219 -18.29 5.20 -14.41
C VAL A 219 -18.86 4.54 -13.17
N TYR A 220 -19.86 5.19 -12.58
CA TYR A 220 -20.61 4.67 -11.44
C TYR A 220 -22.03 4.35 -11.84
N LEU A 221 -22.58 3.29 -11.27
CA LEU A 221 -23.98 2.94 -11.49
C LEU A 221 -24.64 2.48 -10.19
N LYS A 222 -25.94 2.69 -10.13
CA LYS A 222 -26.80 2.23 -9.03
C LYS A 222 -27.75 1.17 -9.56
N LEU A 223 -27.80 0.03 -8.87
CA LEU A 223 -28.70 -1.07 -9.22
C LEU A 223 -30.04 -0.92 -8.51
N LYS A 224 -31.12 -1.39 -9.14
CA LYS A 224 -32.44 -1.50 -8.56
C LYS A 224 -32.42 -2.43 -7.35
N PRO A 225 -33.31 -2.21 -6.35
CA PRO A 225 -33.39 -3.09 -5.19
C PRO A 225 -33.59 -4.57 -5.59
N GLY A 226 -32.75 -5.43 -5.07
CA GLY A 226 -32.79 -6.87 -5.33
C GLY A 226 -32.13 -7.34 -6.64
N ALA A 227 -31.49 -6.44 -7.41
CA ALA A 227 -30.71 -6.81 -8.58
C ALA A 227 -29.39 -7.46 -8.17
N ASP A 228 -28.94 -8.45 -8.96
CA ASP A 228 -27.69 -9.19 -8.74
C ASP A 228 -26.61 -8.70 -9.71
N SER A 229 -25.54 -8.09 -9.17
CA SER A 229 -24.39 -7.62 -9.96
C SER A 229 -23.62 -8.74 -10.64
N GLU A 230 -23.57 -9.92 -10.02
CA GLU A 230 -22.88 -11.09 -10.58
C GLU A 230 -23.58 -11.61 -11.85
N GLU A 231 -24.90 -11.43 -11.96
CA GLU A 231 -25.62 -11.76 -13.18
C GLU A 231 -25.22 -10.83 -14.34
N ILE A 232 -25.03 -9.54 -14.04
CA ILE A 232 -24.56 -8.55 -15.02
C ILE A 232 -23.13 -8.89 -15.41
N ASN A 233 -22.22 -9.10 -14.44
CA ASN A 233 -20.80 -9.42 -14.69
C ASN A 233 -20.63 -10.63 -15.62
N ARG A 234 -21.45 -11.66 -15.44
CA ARG A 234 -21.42 -12.85 -16.33
C ARG A 234 -21.80 -12.55 -17.78
N GLN A 235 -22.56 -11.48 -18.04
CA GLN A 235 -23.05 -11.12 -19.34
C GLN A 235 -22.19 -10.03 -20.03
N LEU A 236 -21.40 -9.26 -19.27
CA LEU A 236 -20.62 -8.11 -19.76
C LEU A 236 -19.69 -8.52 -20.91
N HIS A 237 -18.87 -9.56 -20.74
CA HIS A 237 -17.96 -9.99 -21.79
C HIS A 237 -18.64 -10.32 -23.15
N ALA A 238 -19.81 -10.95 -23.11
CA ALA A 238 -20.58 -11.21 -24.33
C ALA A 238 -21.24 -9.93 -24.89
N TRP A 239 -21.57 -8.99 -24.02
CA TRP A 239 -22.12 -7.70 -24.40
C TRP A 239 -21.04 -6.82 -25.06
N GLU A 240 -19.83 -6.78 -24.50
CA GLU A 240 -18.66 -6.05 -25.03
C GLU A 240 -18.36 -6.47 -26.47
N LYS A 241 -18.28 -7.76 -26.71
CA LYS A 241 -18.04 -8.32 -28.07
C LYS A 241 -19.10 -7.92 -29.11
N ARG A 242 -20.32 -7.62 -28.68
CA ARG A 242 -21.38 -7.21 -29.59
C ARG A 242 -21.43 -5.70 -29.82
N ASN A 243 -21.04 -4.91 -28.80
CA ASN A 243 -21.28 -3.48 -28.79
C ASN A 243 -20.02 -2.64 -29.04
N ILE A 244 -18.82 -3.16 -28.69
CA ILE A 244 -17.57 -2.46 -28.97
C ILE A 244 -17.16 -2.72 -30.42
N PRO A 245 -17.01 -1.66 -31.26
CA PRO A 245 -16.57 -1.83 -32.62
C PRO A 245 -15.16 -2.41 -32.71
N PRO A 246 -14.88 -3.35 -33.63
CA PRO A 246 -13.51 -3.82 -33.82
C PRO A 246 -12.63 -2.72 -34.40
N VAL A 247 -11.44 -2.55 -33.85
CA VAL A 247 -10.42 -1.64 -34.37
C VAL A 247 -9.63 -2.35 -35.49
N ASP A 248 -9.48 -1.70 -36.64
CA ASP A 248 -8.66 -2.22 -37.74
C ASP A 248 -7.22 -1.70 -37.60
N VAL A 249 -6.29 -2.58 -37.25
CA VAL A 249 -4.88 -2.25 -37.17
C VAL A 249 -4.16 -2.85 -38.39
N GLY A 250 -4.15 -2.05 -39.46
CA GLY A 250 -3.43 -2.44 -40.69
C GLY A 250 -3.97 -3.67 -41.41
N GLY A 251 -5.29 -3.83 -41.44
CA GLY A 251 -5.98 -4.96 -42.09
C GLY A 251 -6.21 -6.16 -41.15
N VAL A 252 -5.76 -6.05 -39.90
CA VAL A 252 -6.07 -7.02 -38.83
C VAL A 252 -7.16 -6.44 -37.95
N LYS A 253 -8.38 -6.95 -38.05
CA LYS A 253 -9.47 -6.55 -37.15
C LYS A 253 -9.22 -7.17 -35.78
N MET A 254 -8.96 -6.30 -34.82
CA MET A 254 -8.85 -6.67 -33.42
C MET A 254 -10.16 -6.27 -32.71
N SER A 255 -10.81 -7.23 -32.07
CA SER A 255 -11.93 -6.94 -31.20
C SER A 255 -11.36 -6.44 -29.88
N GLU A 256 -11.64 -5.19 -29.51
CA GLU A 256 -11.27 -4.70 -28.19
C GLU A 256 -11.93 -5.49 -27.07
N GLY A 257 -13.15 -6.01 -27.30
CA GLY A 257 -13.82 -6.95 -26.39
C GLY A 257 -13.13 -8.30 -26.19
N ASP A 258 -12.03 -8.59 -26.91
CA ASP A 258 -11.14 -9.72 -26.60
C ASP A 258 -9.94 -9.33 -25.73
N ALA A 259 -9.61 -8.04 -25.66
CA ALA A 259 -8.49 -7.49 -24.88
C ALA A 259 -8.94 -6.82 -23.56
N PHE A 260 -10.15 -6.29 -23.54
CA PHE A 260 -10.76 -5.63 -22.39
C PHE A 260 -11.98 -6.41 -21.93
N ASP A 261 -12.07 -6.58 -20.61
CA ASP A 261 -13.27 -7.02 -19.93
C ASP A 261 -13.66 -5.96 -18.90
N TRP A 262 -14.95 -5.84 -18.57
CA TRP A 262 -15.42 -4.99 -17.49
C TRP A 262 -15.96 -5.81 -16.33
N GLU A 263 -15.84 -5.23 -15.14
CA GLU A 263 -16.37 -5.80 -13.91
C GLU A 263 -17.07 -4.70 -13.10
N LEU A 264 -18.25 -5.00 -12.58
CA LEU A 264 -18.92 -4.16 -11.59
C LEU A 264 -18.34 -4.47 -10.22
N VAL A 265 -17.64 -3.49 -9.64
CA VAL A 265 -17.07 -3.57 -8.30
C VAL A 265 -17.87 -2.69 -7.36
N ASN A 266 -18.39 -3.24 -6.25
CA ASN A 266 -19.12 -2.46 -5.27
C ASN A 266 -18.25 -1.34 -4.71
N VAL A 267 -18.81 -0.13 -4.51
CA VAL A 267 -18.02 1.04 -4.05
C VAL A 267 -17.29 0.79 -2.74
N THR A 268 -17.82 -0.05 -1.85
CA THR A 268 -17.14 -0.42 -0.59
C THR A 268 -15.90 -1.30 -0.78
N ASP A 269 -15.76 -1.94 -1.94
CA ASP A 269 -14.62 -2.79 -2.29
C ASP A 269 -13.61 -2.09 -3.23
N VAL A 270 -13.95 -0.93 -3.81
CA VAL A 270 -13.09 -0.18 -4.75
C VAL A 270 -11.74 0.14 -4.13
N HIS A 271 -11.71 0.62 -2.89
CA HIS A 271 -10.47 0.96 -2.18
C HIS A 271 -9.51 -0.23 -2.02
N LEU A 272 -10.04 -1.45 -1.89
CA LEU A 272 -9.25 -2.68 -1.74
C LEU A 272 -9.12 -3.48 -3.05
N SER A 273 -9.55 -2.91 -4.17
CA SER A 273 -9.33 -3.47 -5.50
C SER A 273 -7.88 -3.23 -5.95
N GLU A 274 -7.38 -4.10 -6.84
CA GLU A 274 -6.04 -3.95 -7.44
C GLU A 274 -6.05 -2.93 -8.60
N ALA A 275 -7.17 -2.26 -8.86
CA ALA A 275 -7.34 -1.32 -9.97
C ALA A 275 -6.74 0.04 -9.65
N GLU A 276 -6.01 0.61 -10.60
CA GLU A 276 -5.45 1.97 -10.52
C GLU A 276 -6.45 2.99 -11.08
N GLY A 277 -6.58 4.16 -10.46
CA GLY A 277 -7.47 5.24 -10.85
C GLY A 277 -6.79 6.61 -10.83
N GLU A 278 -7.36 7.56 -11.57
CA GLU A 278 -6.82 8.93 -11.70
C GLU A 278 -7.45 9.91 -10.69
N ILE A 279 -8.75 9.77 -10.42
CA ILE A 279 -9.52 10.70 -9.55
C ILE A 279 -9.69 10.16 -8.14
N GLU A 280 -9.26 8.95 -7.89
CA GLU A 280 -9.40 8.25 -6.64
C GLU A 280 -8.17 8.43 -5.76
N ARG A 281 -8.37 8.27 -4.45
CA ARG A 281 -7.25 8.15 -3.52
C ARG A 281 -6.53 6.84 -3.75
N PRO A 282 -5.20 6.80 -3.56
CA PRO A 282 -4.45 5.56 -3.69
C PRO A 282 -5.10 4.43 -2.89
N GLY A 283 -5.44 3.35 -3.56
CA GLY A 283 -6.04 2.18 -2.96
C GLY A 283 -5.07 1.37 -2.11
N ASN A 284 -5.61 0.37 -1.42
CA ASN A 284 -4.84 -0.65 -0.75
C ASN A 284 -5.18 -2.03 -1.35
N ASP A 285 -4.39 -3.02 -1.02
CA ASP A 285 -4.54 -4.38 -1.53
C ASP A 285 -5.14 -5.27 -0.43
N ARG A 286 -6.20 -6.02 -0.77
CA ARG A 286 -6.87 -6.96 0.13
C ARG A 286 -5.91 -7.98 0.73
N ARG A 287 -4.88 -8.41 -0.01
CA ARG A 287 -3.85 -9.34 0.49
C ARG A 287 -3.02 -8.70 1.59
N THR A 288 -2.72 -7.40 1.47
CA THR A 288 -2.03 -6.62 2.51
C THR A 288 -2.85 -6.57 3.79
N ILE A 289 -4.15 -6.30 3.72
CA ILE A 289 -5.04 -6.27 4.89
C ILE A 289 -5.15 -7.63 5.57
N ILE A 290 -5.29 -8.71 4.78
CA ILE A 290 -5.26 -10.09 5.30
C ILE A 290 -3.91 -10.36 5.99
N THR A 291 -2.80 -9.93 5.41
CA THR A 291 -1.46 -10.12 5.98
C THR A 291 -1.32 -9.40 7.32
N PHE A 292 -1.78 -8.15 7.43
CA PHE A 292 -1.81 -7.43 8.72
C PHE A 292 -2.67 -8.15 9.75
N THR A 293 -3.84 -8.65 9.35
CA THR A 293 -4.73 -9.44 10.23
C THR A 293 -4.02 -10.70 10.74
N ILE A 294 -3.35 -11.44 9.86
CA ILE A 294 -2.56 -12.63 10.25
C ILE A 294 -1.45 -12.24 11.24
N VAL A 295 -0.71 -11.17 10.98
CA VAL A 295 0.36 -10.69 11.86
C VAL A 295 -0.20 -10.29 13.24
N ALA A 296 -1.36 -9.61 13.29
CA ALA A 296 -2.03 -9.29 14.55
C ALA A 296 -2.36 -10.55 15.36
N LEU A 297 -2.93 -11.56 14.69
CA LEU A 297 -3.26 -12.85 15.33
C LEU A 297 -2.01 -13.60 15.79
N LEU A 298 -0.92 -13.53 15.04
CA LEU A 298 0.37 -14.12 15.42
C LEU A 298 0.96 -13.44 16.66
N ILE A 299 0.97 -12.10 16.72
CA ILE A 299 1.45 -11.34 17.88
C ILE A 299 0.61 -11.63 19.11
N LEU A 300 -0.73 -11.63 18.96
CA LEU A 300 -1.66 -11.99 20.05
C LEU A 300 -1.43 -13.44 20.49
N GLY A 301 -1.19 -14.35 19.54
CA GLY A 301 -0.85 -15.74 19.79
C GLY A 301 0.43 -15.88 20.62
N ILE A 302 1.51 -15.15 20.25
CA ILE A 302 2.78 -15.13 21.00
C ILE A 302 2.54 -14.62 22.43
N ALA A 303 1.78 -13.52 22.61
CA ALA A 303 1.48 -12.97 23.93
C ALA A 303 0.66 -13.94 24.77
N THR A 304 -0.35 -14.59 24.18
CA THR A 304 -1.18 -15.60 24.84
C THR A 304 -0.37 -16.86 25.22
N VAL A 305 0.48 -17.34 24.30
CA VAL A 305 1.40 -18.47 24.55
C VAL A 305 2.37 -18.15 25.70
N ASN A 306 2.89 -16.94 25.72
CA ASN A 306 3.74 -16.47 26.82
C ASN A 306 2.99 -16.51 28.16
N PHE A 307 1.76 -15.99 28.16
CA PHE A 307 0.89 -16.05 29.35
C PHE A 307 0.63 -17.50 29.81
N VAL A 308 0.28 -18.42 28.89
CA VAL A 308 0.07 -19.86 29.21
C VAL A 308 1.33 -20.48 29.79
N ASN A 309 2.51 -20.21 29.18
CA ASN A 309 3.81 -20.74 29.63
C ASN A 309 4.12 -20.33 31.08
N LEU A 310 3.95 -19.05 31.40
CA LEU A 310 4.22 -18.52 32.74
C LEU A 310 3.17 -18.98 33.76
N ALA A 311 1.88 -19.01 33.38
CA ALA A 311 0.81 -19.52 34.22
C ALA A 311 1.00 -21.02 34.56
N THR A 312 1.40 -21.82 33.56
CA THR A 312 1.69 -23.26 33.74
C THR A 312 2.91 -23.50 34.60
N ALA A 313 3.97 -22.69 34.41
CA ALA A 313 5.17 -22.77 35.25
C ALA A 313 4.81 -22.51 36.73
N ARG A 314 4.03 -21.49 37.01
CA ARG A 314 3.58 -21.14 38.37
C ARG A 314 2.59 -22.18 38.97
N ALA A 315 1.81 -22.80 38.09
CA ALA A 315 0.83 -23.81 38.50
C ALA A 315 1.48 -24.95 39.31
N SER A 316 2.70 -25.35 38.97
CA SER A 316 3.42 -26.41 39.69
C SER A 316 3.80 -26.02 41.14
N GLN A 317 4.02 -24.72 41.44
CA GLN A 317 4.26 -24.23 42.81
C GLN A 317 3.00 -24.23 43.64
N ARG A 318 1.84 -24.10 43.03
CA ARG A 318 0.52 -24.06 43.69
C ARG A 318 -0.10 -25.45 43.86
N ALA A 319 0.58 -26.52 43.42
CA ALA A 319 0.05 -27.89 43.50
C ALA A 319 -0.26 -28.30 44.93
N ARG A 320 0.57 -27.91 45.93
CA ARG A 320 0.30 -28.17 47.35
C ARG A 320 -0.92 -27.39 47.87
N GLU A 321 -1.06 -26.14 47.51
CA GLU A 321 -2.22 -25.30 47.84
C GLU A 321 -3.52 -25.94 47.30
N VAL A 322 -3.50 -26.41 46.06
CA VAL A 322 -4.63 -27.09 45.40
C VAL A 322 -4.94 -28.44 46.12
N ALA A 323 -3.89 -29.21 46.44
CA ALA A 323 -4.06 -30.47 47.17
C ALA A 323 -4.69 -30.25 48.54
N LEU A 324 -4.25 -29.22 49.28
CA LEU A 324 -4.79 -28.86 50.59
C LEU A 324 -6.27 -28.46 50.49
N ARG A 325 -6.63 -27.62 49.50
CA ARG A 325 -8.03 -27.22 49.27
C ARG A 325 -8.92 -28.40 48.92
N LYS A 326 -8.42 -29.36 48.12
CA LYS A 326 -9.17 -30.59 47.82
C LYS A 326 -9.37 -31.45 49.03
N VAL A 327 -8.38 -31.58 49.93
CA VAL A 327 -8.55 -32.29 51.22
C VAL A 327 -9.58 -31.59 52.10
N LEU A 328 -9.65 -30.26 52.05
CA LEU A 328 -10.67 -29.45 52.76
C LEU A 328 -12.04 -29.41 52.06
N GLY A 329 -12.27 -30.24 51.02
CA GLY A 329 -13.57 -30.42 50.40
C GLY A 329 -13.84 -29.57 49.14
N ALA A 330 -12.85 -28.84 48.59
CA ALA A 330 -13.04 -28.08 47.35
C ALA A 330 -13.23 -29.02 46.15
N ASN A 331 -14.32 -28.83 45.39
CA ASN A 331 -14.58 -29.62 44.20
C ASN A 331 -13.81 -29.09 42.97
N ARG A 332 -13.70 -29.96 41.94
CA ARG A 332 -12.92 -29.64 40.70
C ARG A 332 -13.46 -28.40 39.97
N LYS A 333 -14.81 -28.23 39.90
CA LYS A 333 -15.42 -27.08 39.23
C LYS A 333 -15.04 -25.75 39.90
N GLN A 334 -15.07 -25.71 41.25
CA GLN A 334 -14.67 -24.50 42.00
C GLN A 334 -13.23 -24.07 41.75
N LEU A 335 -12.30 -25.03 41.65
CA LEU A 335 -10.90 -24.73 41.31
C LEU A 335 -10.75 -24.22 39.88
N ILE A 336 -11.46 -24.80 38.89
CA ILE A 336 -11.46 -24.34 37.52
C ILE A 336 -11.97 -22.89 37.44
N PHE A 337 -13.13 -22.60 38.03
CA PHE A 337 -13.68 -21.24 38.03
C PHE A 337 -12.79 -20.23 38.74
N GLN A 338 -12.10 -20.62 39.80
CA GLN A 338 -11.14 -19.76 40.47
C GLN A 338 -9.95 -19.42 39.57
N PHE A 339 -9.31 -20.40 38.91
CA PHE A 339 -8.16 -20.16 38.04
C PHE A 339 -8.56 -19.40 36.79
N LEU A 340 -9.74 -19.63 36.21
CA LEU A 340 -10.28 -18.83 35.11
C LEU A 340 -10.53 -17.37 35.53
N GLY A 341 -11.10 -17.18 36.73
CA GLY A 341 -11.30 -15.84 37.29
C GLY A 341 -9.99 -15.08 37.54
N GLU A 342 -8.94 -15.76 38.01
CA GLU A 342 -7.61 -15.16 38.14
C GLU A 342 -7.02 -14.80 36.81
N SER A 343 -7.19 -15.65 35.79
CA SER A 343 -6.74 -15.40 34.41
C SER A 343 -7.46 -14.19 33.76
N LEU A 344 -8.81 -14.17 33.90
CA LEU A 344 -9.60 -13.04 33.38
C LEU A 344 -9.27 -11.72 34.08
N LEU A 345 -8.98 -11.74 35.39
CA LEU A 345 -8.55 -10.54 36.12
C LEU A 345 -7.20 -10.02 35.58
N LEU A 346 -6.23 -10.91 35.37
CA LEU A 346 -4.93 -10.53 34.77
C LEU A 346 -5.10 -9.96 33.38
N THR A 347 -5.93 -10.60 32.55
CA THR A 347 -6.21 -10.15 31.20
C THR A 347 -6.96 -8.81 31.20
N ALA A 348 -7.87 -8.58 32.15
CA ALA A 348 -8.56 -7.29 32.28
C ALA A 348 -7.60 -6.15 32.65
N LEU A 349 -6.65 -6.39 33.58
CA LEU A 349 -5.63 -5.42 33.91
C LEU A 349 -4.69 -5.14 32.72
N ALA A 350 -4.32 -6.19 31.98
CA ALA A 350 -3.54 -6.07 30.78
C ALA A 350 -4.30 -5.31 29.67
N MET A 351 -5.61 -5.54 29.53
CA MET A 351 -6.46 -4.85 28.57
C MET A 351 -6.59 -3.35 28.90
N LEU A 352 -6.76 -2.98 30.16
CA LEU A 352 -6.78 -1.58 30.58
C LEU A 352 -5.46 -0.86 30.22
N LEU A 353 -4.33 -1.53 30.47
CA LEU A 353 -3.02 -1.00 30.07
C LEU A 353 -2.87 -0.97 28.54
N ALA A 354 -3.37 -1.97 27.83
CA ALA A 354 -3.34 -2.04 26.38
C ALA A 354 -4.14 -0.88 25.75
N LEU A 355 -5.34 -0.58 26.28
CA LEU A 355 -6.15 0.55 25.83
C LEU A 355 -5.41 1.89 26.03
N ALA A 356 -4.80 2.08 27.21
CA ALA A 356 -3.99 3.27 27.47
C ALA A 356 -2.78 3.39 26.52
N LEU A 357 -2.08 2.28 26.24
CA LEU A 357 -0.97 2.27 25.29
C LEU A 357 -1.45 2.53 23.86
N THR A 358 -2.59 1.98 23.46
CA THR A 358 -3.19 2.23 22.15
C THR A 358 -3.56 3.69 21.99
N GLU A 359 -4.24 4.28 22.96
CA GLU A 359 -4.66 5.69 22.92
C GLU A 359 -3.45 6.65 22.84
N LEU A 360 -2.38 6.34 23.57
CA LEU A 360 -1.13 7.12 23.52
C LEU A 360 -0.42 7.00 22.17
N ALA A 361 -0.43 5.82 21.54
CA ALA A 361 0.24 5.57 20.25
C ALA A 361 -0.60 6.03 19.05
N LEU A 362 -1.92 6.12 19.20
CA LEU A 362 -2.88 6.35 18.11
C LEU A 362 -2.61 7.61 17.29
N PRO A 363 -2.30 8.81 17.87
CA PRO A 363 -2.03 10.01 17.09
C PRO A 363 -0.79 9.89 16.19
N SER A 364 0.23 9.17 16.67
CA SER A 364 1.46 8.92 15.90
C SER A 364 1.22 7.90 14.79
N LEU A 365 0.46 6.86 15.06
CA LEU A 365 0.09 5.84 14.08
C LEU A 365 -0.82 6.42 13.00
N SER A 366 -1.82 7.24 13.36
CA SER A 366 -2.71 7.92 12.42
C SER A 366 -1.95 8.80 11.43
N ARG A 367 -0.98 9.58 11.92
CA ARG A 367 -0.11 10.41 11.06
C ARG A 367 0.78 9.56 10.16
N PHE A 368 1.35 8.48 10.71
CA PHE A 368 2.25 7.61 9.95
C PHE A 368 1.54 6.85 8.83
N LEU A 369 0.31 6.38 9.06
CA LEU A 369 -0.51 5.66 8.09
C LEU A 369 -1.38 6.58 7.22
N ASN A 370 -1.36 7.90 7.48
CA ASN A 370 -2.28 8.87 6.87
C ASN A 370 -3.76 8.46 6.98
N ALA A 371 -4.13 7.82 8.09
CA ALA A 371 -5.46 7.27 8.36
C ALA A 371 -6.09 7.97 9.57
N ASN A 372 -7.40 8.20 9.54
CA ASN A 372 -8.11 8.80 10.68
C ASN A 372 -8.55 7.70 11.67
N LEU A 373 -7.59 7.18 12.44
CA LEU A 373 -7.86 6.13 13.40
C LEU A 373 -8.39 6.72 14.69
N ASN A 374 -9.59 6.30 15.10
CA ASN A 374 -10.25 6.75 16.30
C ASN A 374 -10.64 5.57 17.19
N LEU A 375 -10.51 5.76 18.50
CA LEU A 375 -10.92 4.76 19.51
C LEU A 375 -12.30 5.13 20.05
N ASN A 376 -13.34 4.92 19.24
CA ASN A 376 -14.72 5.11 19.67
C ASN A 376 -15.17 3.91 20.51
N TYR A 377 -15.50 4.12 21.77
CA TYR A 377 -15.91 3.01 22.65
C TYR A 377 -17.35 2.55 22.43
N MET A 378 -18.25 3.47 22.08
CA MET A 378 -19.69 3.24 21.92
C MET A 378 -20.17 3.72 20.56
N GLY A 379 -21.31 3.20 20.08
CA GLY A 379 -21.88 3.50 18.76
C GLY A 379 -21.81 2.30 17.83
N GLU A 380 -22.27 2.46 16.61
CA GLU A 380 -22.25 1.40 15.57
C GLU A 380 -20.80 0.98 15.27
N ASP A 381 -19.88 1.94 15.32
CA ASP A 381 -18.44 1.74 15.18
C ASP A 381 -17.69 1.52 16.49
N GLY A 382 -18.40 1.18 17.58
CA GLY A 382 -17.82 0.99 18.91
C GLY A 382 -16.85 -0.18 18.98
N VAL A 383 -15.69 0.02 19.64
CA VAL A 383 -14.67 -1.03 19.87
C VAL A 383 -14.95 -1.84 21.14
N LEU A 384 -15.99 -1.52 21.92
CA LEU A 384 -16.27 -2.19 23.19
C LEU A 384 -16.52 -3.70 23.02
N LEU A 385 -17.30 -4.11 22.02
CA LEU A 385 -17.57 -5.53 21.75
C LEU A 385 -16.33 -6.31 21.33
N PRO A 386 -15.51 -5.83 20.35
CA PRO A 386 -14.22 -6.43 20.03
C PRO A 386 -13.28 -6.52 21.24
N VAL A 387 -13.18 -5.47 22.06
CA VAL A 387 -12.33 -5.44 23.26
C VAL A 387 -12.78 -6.50 24.27
N LEU A 388 -14.09 -6.61 24.55
CA LEU A 388 -14.64 -7.66 25.43
C LEU A 388 -14.43 -9.06 24.83
N GLY A 389 -14.60 -9.22 23.53
CA GLY A 389 -14.31 -10.46 22.80
C GLY A 389 -12.86 -10.90 22.95
N LEU A 390 -11.90 -9.99 22.72
CA LEU A 390 -10.47 -10.24 22.90
C LEU A 390 -10.13 -10.56 24.35
N LEU A 391 -10.68 -9.82 25.32
CA LEU A 391 -10.49 -10.08 26.75
C LEU A 391 -10.93 -11.51 27.11
N LEU A 392 -12.12 -11.89 26.67
CA LEU A 392 -12.67 -13.24 26.95
C LEU A 392 -11.86 -14.32 26.23
N ALA A 393 -11.54 -14.13 24.94
CA ALA A 393 -10.78 -15.10 24.15
C ALA A 393 -9.39 -15.36 24.77
N VAL A 394 -8.64 -14.30 25.06
CA VAL A 394 -7.28 -14.40 25.62
C VAL A 394 -7.32 -14.88 27.07
N GLY A 395 -8.25 -14.38 27.91
CA GLY A 395 -8.37 -14.78 29.29
C GLY A 395 -8.76 -16.26 29.46
N LEU A 396 -9.66 -16.75 28.59
CA LEU A 396 -10.01 -18.17 28.54
C LEU A 396 -8.88 -19.03 27.97
N ALA A 397 -8.30 -18.66 26.83
CA ALA A 397 -7.18 -19.39 26.21
C ALA A 397 -6.00 -19.52 27.17
N GLY A 398 -5.64 -18.44 27.87
CA GLY A 398 -4.57 -18.43 28.85
C GLY A 398 -4.86 -19.19 30.13
N GLY A 399 -6.12 -19.22 30.55
CA GLY A 399 -6.56 -19.82 31.82
C GLY A 399 -7.01 -21.29 31.74
N LEU A 400 -7.55 -21.72 30.58
CA LEU A 400 -8.13 -23.06 30.43
C LEU A 400 -7.14 -24.19 30.73
N TYR A 401 -5.98 -24.16 30.09
CA TYR A 401 -4.97 -25.19 30.20
C TYR A 401 -4.47 -25.30 31.67
N PRO A 402 -4.00 -24.22 32.33
CA PRO A 402 -3.59 -24.27 33.73
C PRO A 402 -4.70 -24.73 34.65
N ALA A 403 -5.96 -24.30 34.44
CA ALA A 403 -7.09 -24.64 35.26
C ALA A 403 -7.42 -26.14 35.18
N PHE A 404 -7.50 -26.70 33.98
CA PHE A 404 -7.74 -28.13 33.79
C PHE A 404 -6.58 -28.98 34.28
N TYR A 405 -5.35 -28.55 34.05
CA TYR A 405 -4.16 -29.26 34.51
C TYR A 405 -4.06 -29.33 36.02
N LEU A 406 -4.21 -28.21 36.75
CA LEU A 406 -4.16 -28.14 38.20
C LEU A 406 -5.33 -28.91 38.87
N SER A 407 -6.52 -28.84 38.27
CA SER A 407 -7.69 -29.51 38.80
C SER A 407 -7.61 -31.04 38.74
N ARG A 408 -6.69 -31.63 37.97
CA ARG A 408 -6.43 -33.10 37.87
C ARG A 408 -5.51 -33.64 38.93
N TYR A 409 -4.75 -32.81 39.69
CA TYR A 409 -3.81 -33.30 40.70
C TYR A 409 -4.53 -34.10 41.80
N GLN A 410 -3.94 -35.28 42.13
CA GLN A 410 -4.38 -36.12 43.22
C GLN A 410 -3.70 -35.67 44.53
N PRO A 411 -4.43 -35.37 45.61
CA PRO A 411 -3.90 -34.85 46.86
C PRO A 411 -2.84 -35.79 47.49
N ALA A 412 -3.08 -37.10 47.50
CA ALA A 412 -2.16 -38.08 48.06
C ALA A 412 -0.81 -38.14 47.38
N ALA A 413 -0.76 -38.02 46.04
CA ALA A 413 0.45 -38.04 45.27
C ALA A 413 1.29 -36.76 45.50
N VAL A 414 0.63 -35.57 45.58
CA VAL A 414 1.29 -34.29 45.78
C VAL A 414 1.84 -34.10 47.19
N LEU A 415 1.16 -34.64 48.20
CA LEU A 415 1.56 -34.51 49.61
C LEU A 415 2.68 -35.49 49.99
N ARG A 416 2.79 -36.66 49.29
CA ARG A 416 3.89 -37.61 49.46
C ARG A 416 5.15 -37.29 48.65
N ALA A 417 5.04 -36.57 47.57
CA ALA A 417 6.20 -36.27 46.69
C ALA A 417 7.12 -35.24 47.34
N ASN A 418 8.46 -35.56 47.36
CA ASN A 418 9.47 -34.61 47.72
C ASN A 418 9.49 -33.43 46.74
N LYS A 419 9.86 -32.24 47.22
CA LYS A 419 9.82 -30.96 46.45
C LYS A 419 10.47 -31.01 45.05
N SER A 420 11.28 -32.04 44.76
CA SER A 420 12.08 -32.14 43.52
C SER A 420 11.50 -33.06 42.42
N SER A 421 10.47 -33.90 42.70
CA SER A 421 10.09 -35.03 41.82
C SER A 421 8.71 -34.95 41.18
N ALA A 422 7.97 -33.83 41.29
CA ALA A 422 6.53 -33.75 40.94
C ALA A 422 6.23 -33.08 39.56
N GLU A 423 7.11 -33.16 38.57
CA GLU A 423 6.71 -32.64 37.22
C GLU A 423 6.38 -33.80 36.27
N PRO A 424 5.12 -33.98 35.84
CA PRO A 424 4.81 -34.91 34.76
C PRO A 424 5.58 -34.50 33.47
N LEU A 425 6.18 -35.46 32.83
CA LEU A 425 6.93 -35.30 31.55
C LEU A 425 6.13 -34.59 30.46
N SER A 426 4.79 -34.60 30.55
CA SER A 426 3.90 -33.99 29.57
C SER A 426 3.90 -32.45 29.60
N SER A 427 4.05 -31.81 30.80
CA SER A 427 4.00 -30.34 30.89
C SER A 427 5.26 -29.64 30.36
N GLY A 428 6.40 -30.31 30.47
CA GLY A 428 7.69 -29.85 29.93
C GLY A 428 7.72 -29.86 28.40
N ARG A 429 7.12 -30.88 27.77
CA ARG A 429 7.01 -30.97 26.30
C ARG A 429 6.11 -29.90 25.71
N LEU A 430 4.95 -29.66 26.28
CA LEU A 430 4.04 -28.62 25.78
C LEU A 430 4.70 -27.24 25.83
N ARG A 431 5.33 -26.88 26.96
CA ARG A 431 6.07 -25.60 27.08
C ARG A 431 7.19 -25.49 26.05
N ALA A 432 7.93 -26.56 25.78
CA ALA A 432 8.98 -26.56 24.76
C ALA A 432 8.39 -26.30 23.37
N ILE A 433 7.28 -26.95 23.00
CA ILE A 433 6.59 -26.74 21.73
C ILE A 433 6.10 -25.29 21.61
N LEU A 434 5.48 -24.74 22.66
CA LEU A 434 5.01 -23.36 22.67
C LEU A 434 6.13 -22.34 22.53
N VAL A 435 7.29 -22.59 23.17
CA VAL A 435 8.49 -21.73 23.00
C VAL A 435 9.04 -21.83 21.58
N VAL A 436 9.11 -23.05 21.00
CA VAL A 436 9.52 -23.23 19.60
C VAL A 436 8.61 -22.47 18.65
N ALA A 437 7.29 -22.61 18.80
CA ALA A 437 6.31 -21.90 17.98
C ALA A 437 6.47 -20.36 18.08
N GLN A 438 6.62 -19.84 19.30
CA GLN A 438 6.82 -18.42 19.56
C GLN A 438 8.08 -17.87 18.88
N PHE A 439 9.22 -18.56 19.02
CA PHE A 439 10.46 -18.16 18.35
C PHE A 439 10.39 -18.36 16.84
N ALA A 440 9.73 -19.40 16.35
CA ALA A 440 9.55 -19.61 14.91
C ALA A 440 8.79 -18.45 14.25
N ILE A 441 7.71 -17.98 14.89
CA ILE A 441 6.96 -16.81 14.43
C ILE A 441 7.85 -15.55 14.49
N SER A 442 8.54 -15.29 15.60
CA SER A 442 9.41 -14.13 15.74
C SER A 442 10.54 -14.10 14.71
N ILE A 443 11.20 -15.24 14.48
CA ILE A 443 12.26 -15.38 13.47
C ILE A 443 11.69 -15.19 12.07
N GLY A 444 10.54 -15.78 11.77
CA GLY A 444 9.83 -15.60 10.50
C GLY A 444 9.53 -14.12 10.21
N LEU A 445 9.02 -13.38 11.19
CA LEU A 445 8.76 -11.94 11.07
C LEU A 445 10.05 -11.13 10.84
N ILE A 446 11.15 -11.47 11.50
CA ILE A 446 12.45 -10.81 11.27
C ILE A 446 12.93 -11.06 9.84
N ILE A 447 12.84 -12.31 9.35
CA ILE A 447 13.24 -12.65 7.97
C ILE A 447 12.38 -11.89 6.96
N CYS A 448 11.06 -11.93 7.10
CA CYS A 448 10.14 -11.22 6.21
C CYS A 448 10.44 -9.72 6.20
N THR A 449 10.61 -9.10 7.37
CA THR A 449 10.98 -7.68 7.48
C THR A 449 12.31 -7.38 6.77
N ALA A 450 13.33 -8.20 6.98
CA ALA A 450 14.65 -8.00 6.35
C ALA A 450 14.57 -8.09 4.82
N ILE A 451 13.78 -9.02 4.28
CA ILE A 451 13.59 -9.19 2.83
C ILE A 451 12.77 -8.05 2.25
N VAL A 452 11.64 -7.65 2.88
CA VAL A 452 10.82 -6.51 2.45
C VAL A 452 11.63 -5.22 2.46
N TYR A 453 12.39 -4.96 3.52
CA TYR A 453 13.29 -3.81 3.59
C TYR A 453 14.37 -3.86 2.50
N GLY A 454 14.96 -5.04 2.27
CA GLY A 454 15.96 -5.25 1.21
C GLY A 454 15.41 -4.96 -0.18
N GLN A 455 14.20 -5.44 -0.48
CA GLN A 455 13.52 -5.19 -1.76
C GLN A 455 13.16 -3.71 -1.93
N THR A 456 12.61 -3.07 -0.89
CA THR A 456 12.27 -1.64 -0.93
C THR A 456 13.51 -0.77 -1.13
N ARG A 457 14.62 -1.12 -0.46
CA ARG A 457 15.91 -0.44 -0.67
C ARG A 457 16.41 -0.65 -2.10
N PHE A 458 16.36 -1.88 -2.61
CA PHE A 458 16.74 -2.20 -3.99
C PHE A 458 15.90 -1.39 -4.97
N ALA A 459 14.57 -1.34 -4.78
CA ALA A 459 13.67 -0.57 -5.63
C ALA A 459 14.04 0.92 -5.70
N ARG A 460 14.46 1.49 -4.58
CA ARG A 460 14.88 2.91 -4.49
C ARG A 460 16.29 3.17 -5.00
N THR A 461 17.15 2.16 -5.13
CA THR A 461 18.58 2.34 -5.46
C THR A 461 19.00 1.67 -6.76
N ALA A 462 18.15 0.85 -7.37
CA ALA A 462 18.40 0.22 -8.66
C ALA A 462 18.64 1.29 -9.74
N ASP A 463 19.52 0.98 -10.68
CA ASP A 463 19.76 1.83 -11.83
C ASP A 463 18.52 1.82 -12.75
N PRO A 464 17.85 2.96 -12.95
CA PRO A 464 16.68 3.01 -13.82
C PRO A 464 17.05 3.11 -15.32
N GLY A 465 18.33 3.12 -15.68
CA GLY A 465 18.79 3.33 -17.07
C GLY A 465 18.83 4.79 -17.51
N TYR A 466 18.59 5.74 -16.59
CA TYR A 466 18.78 7.17 -16.78
C TYR A 466 19.40 7.79 -15.52
N GLN A 467 19.95 8.98 -15.62
CA GLN A 467 20.55 9.68 -14.49
C GLN A 467 19.47 10.45 -13.73
N ARG A 468 19.03 9.93 -12.57
CA ARG A 468 18.01 10.57 -11.72
C ARG A 468 18.57 11.70 -10.83
N GLN A 469 19.81 11.56 -10.34
CA GLN A 469 20.44 12.59 -9.51
C GLN A 469 20.72 13.85 -10.31
N GLY A 470 20.45 15.03 -9.75
CA GLY A 470 20.59 16.29 -10.45
C GLY A 470 19.54 16.50 -11.55
N LEU A 471 18.32 15.99 -11.36
CA LEU A 471 17.20 16.15 -12.29
C LEU A 471 15.99 16.76 -11.55
N ILE A 472 15.50 17.88 -12.10
CA ILE A 472 14.22 18.49 -11.75
C ILE A 472 13.21 18.14 -12.85
N GLN A 473 11.96 17.93 -12.48
CA GLN A 473 10.83 17.79 -13.39
C GLN A 473 9.75 18.80 -13.02
N VAL A 474 9.25 19.52 -14.01
CA VAL A 474 8.19 20.52 -13.85
C VAL A 474 7.01 20.10 -14.69
N ALA A 475 5.86 19.90 -14.06
CA ALA A 475 4.62 19.52 -14.72
C ALA A 475 3.97 20.68 -15.48
N ASN A 476 2.82 20.44 -16.11
CA ASN A 476 1.99 21.46 -16.76
C ASN A 476 2.54 22.12 -18.03
N LEU A 477 3.56 21.54 -18.67
CA LEU A 477 4.12 22.07 -19.92
C LEU A 477 3.15 21.96 -21.10
N ASN A 478 2.19 21.05 -21.07
CA ASN A 478 1.15 20.85 -22.09
C ASN A 478 -0.01 21.86 -22.01
N ARG A 479 -0.05 22.73 -20.98
CA ARG A 479 -1.11 23.75 -20.89
C ARG A 479 -1.04 24.69 -22.09
N ALA A 480 -2.22 25.11 -22.59
CA ALA A 480 -2.33 25.88 -23.83
C ALA A 480 -1.48 27.16 -23.82
N GLN A 481 -1.35 27.82 -22.68
CA GLN A 481 -0.51 29.02 -22.49
C GLN A 481 0.97 28.71 -22.53
N MET A 482 1.40 27.50 -22.09
CA MET A 482 2.81 27.11 -21.96
C MET A 482 3.33 26.34 -23.18
N ALA A 483 2.52 25.49 -23.79
CA ALA A 483 2.90 24.64 -24.90
C ALA A 483 3.60 25.41 -26.05
N PRO A 484 3.09 26.56 -26.54
CA PRO A 484 3.76 27.33 -27.59
C PRO A 484 5.05 28.00 -27.11
N LEU A 485 5.28 28.15 -25.83
CA LEU A 485 6.44 28.78 -25.22
C LEU A 485 7.54 27.79 -24.84
N THR A 486 7.34 26.50 -25.06
CA THR A 486 8.24 25.41 -24.62
C THR A 486 9.71 25.67 -25.01
N ASP A 487 9.99 26.00 -26.27
CA ASP A 487 11.36 26.26 -26.74
C ASP A 487 11.95 27.53 -26.14
N THR A 488 11.12 28.53 -25.86
CA THR A 488 11.54 29.75 -25.18
C THR A 488 11.87 29.49 -23.73
N LEU A 489 11.03 28.72 -23.04
CA LEU A 489 11.24 28.30 -21.67
C LEU A 489 12.55 27.48 -21.53
N ILE A 490 12.77 26.50 -22.41
CA ILE A 490 14.00 25.69 -22.43
C ILE A 490 15.23 26.62 -22.55
N ARG A 491 15.23 27.53 -23.50
CA ARG A 491 16.35 28.49 -23.71
C ARG A 491 16.58 29.43 -22.52
N GLU A 492 15.52 29.90 -21.86
CA GLU A 492 15.65 30.78 -20.71
C GLU A 492 16.11 30.01 -19.45
N VAL A 493 15.63 28.78 -19.26
CA VAL A 493 16.06 27.91 -18.17
C VAL A 493 17.54 27.49 -18.34
N GLU A 494 17.97 27.18 -19.54
CA GLU A 494 19.38 26.83 -19.82
C GLU A 494 20.38 27.99 -19.58
N LYS A 495 19.90 29.24 -19.47
CA LYS A 495 20.74 30.40 -19.08
C LYS A 495 20.99 30.51 -17.59
N ILE A 496 20.25 29.73 -16.76
CA ILE A 496 20.38 29.78 -15.30
C ILE A 496 21.66 29.07 -14.89
N ASP A 497 22.54 29.77 -14.15
CA ASP A 497 23.78 29.19 -13.62
C ASP A 497 23.44 27.92 -12.79
N GLY A 498 24.12 26.82 -13.15
CA GLY A 498 23.91 25.51 -12.55
C GLY A 498 22.94 24.60 -13.34
N VAL A 499 22.27 25.09 -14.38
CA VAL A 499 21.55 24.26 -15.35
C VAL A 499 22.50 23.75 -16.42
N ILE A 500 22.47 22.46 -16.70
CA ILE A 500 23.30 21.82 -17.74
C ILE A 500 22.52 21.72 -19.05
N SER A 501 21.25 21.28 -18.96
CA SER A 501 20.35 21.13 -20.12
C SER A 501 18.91 21.07 -19.67
N ALA A 502 17.99 21.38 -20.59
CA ALA A 502 16.56 21.24 -20.36
C ALA A 502 15.88 20.59 -21.59
N ALA A 503 14.79 19.85 -21.35
CA ALA A 503 14.06 19.14 -22.39
C ALA A 503 12.59 18.95 -22.03
N GLY A 504 11.69 19.17 -22.99
CA GLY A 504 10.30 18.74 -22.86
C GLY A 504 10.17 17.21 -22.94
N THR A 505 9.27 16.63 -22.18
CA THR A 505 9.04 15.19 -22.15
C THR A 505 7.59 14.85 -21.74
N SER A 506 7.05 13.79 -22.33
CA SER A 506 5.78 13.21 -21.90
C SER A 506 5.97 12.00 -20.95
N ILE A 507 7.23 11.68 -20.61
CA ILE A 507 7.57 10.60 -19.69
C ILE A 507 8.45 11.12 -18.54
N THR A 508 8.07 10.86 -17.31
CA THR A 508 8.75 11.34 -16.10
C THR A 508 9.35 10.20 -15.28
N ALA A 509 10.15 10.53 -14.27
CA ALA A 509 10.82 9.54 -13.40
C ALA A 509 9.88 8.58 -12.66
N ALA A 510 8.61 8.94 -12.51
CA ALA A 510 7.57 8.12 -11.87
C ALA A 510 6.25 8.24 -12.65
N THR A 511 6.34 8.07 -13.99
CA THR A 511 5.15 8.23 -14.83
C THR A 511 4.11 7.16 -14.53
N GLY A 512 2.87 7.60 -14.26
CA GLY A 512 1.69 6.73 -14.18
C GLY A 512 0.97 6.60 -15.53
N ASN A 513 1.26 7.51 -16.49
CA ASN A 513 0.56 7.53 -17.77
C ASN A 513 1.08 6.45 -18.71
N VAL A 514 0.16 5.71 -19.33
CA VAL A 514 0.42 4.65 -20.31
C VAL A 514 -0.12 5.12 -21.66
N THR A 515 0.78 5.56 -22.54
CA THR A 515 0.41 5.85 -23.92
C THR A 515 0.96 4.74 -24.80
N ASN A 516 0.11 3.86 -25.26
CA ASN A 516 0.48 2.71 -26.09
C ASN A 516 0.00 2.89 -27.52
N THR A 517 0.74 2.31 -28.47
CA THR A 517 0.32 2.20 -29.86
C THR A 517 0.54 0.79 -30.40
N SER A 518 -0.27 0.43 -31.37
CA SER A 518 -0.09 -0.83 -32.10
C SER A 518 0.88 -0.65 -33.25
N VAL A 519 1.87 -1.52 -33.33
CA VAL A 519 2.95 -1.50 -34.33
C VAL A 519 2.88 -2.72 -35.23
N GLN A 520 2.70 -2.47 -36.52
CA GLN A 520 2.77 -3.51 -37.54
C GLN A 520 4.23 -3.66 -38.04
N VAL A 521 4.83 -4.79 -37.71
CA VAL A 521 6.20 -5.13 -38.11
C VAL A 521 6.15 -6.01 -39.38
N PRO A 522 6.89 -5.72 -40.45
CA PRO A 522 6.94 -6.55 -41.63
C PRO A 522 7.32 -8.02 -41.30
N GLY A 523 6.50 -8.96 -41.76
CA GLY A 523 6.69 -10.39 -41.49
C GLY A 523 6.07 -10.95 -40.21
N ARG A 524 5.46 -10.11 -39.37
CA ARG A 524 4.65 -10.56 -38.23
C ARG A 524 3.15 -10.52 -38.58
N THR A 525 2.43 -11.52 -38.11
CA THR A 525 0.96 -11.63 -38.31
C THR A 525 0.14 -10.86 -37.30
N ARG A 526 0.70 -10.61 -36.11
CA ARG A 526 0.07 -9.84 -35.03
C ARG A 526 0.84 -8.55 -34.79
N PRO A 527 0.14 -7.40 -34.60
CA PRO A 527 0.77 -6.17 -34.18
C PRO A 527 1.41 -6.32 -32.78
N LEU A 528 2.44 -5.51 -32.51
CA LEU A 528 3.03 -5.35 -31.17
C LEU A 528 2.44 -4.12 -30.50
N THR A 529 2.21 -4.19 -29.19
CA THR A 529 1.90 -3.02 -28.36
C THR A 529 3.19 -2.42 -27.84
N ILE A 530 3.43 -1.13 -28.11
CA ILE A 530 4.66 -0.41 -27.75
C ILE A 530 4.29 0.93 -27.15
N GLY A 531 4.98 1.36 -26.10
CA GLY A 531 4.85 2.69 -25.50
C GLY A 531 5.23 3.78 -26.50
N TRP A 532 4.46 4.87 -26.53
CA TRP A 532 4.63 5.96 -27.49
C TRP A 532 4.75 7.30 -26.76
N TYR A 533 5.94 7.87 -26.71
CA TYR A 533 6.20 9.05 -25.90
C TYR A 533 6.80 10.21 -26.70
N GLY A 534 6.24 11.40 -26.47
CA GLY A 534 6.76 12.66 -26.99
C GLY A 534 7.98 13.11 -26.19
N VAL A 535 9.11 13.38 -26.86
CA VAL A 535 10.33 13.86 -26.23
C VAL A 535 10.99 14.94 -27.07
N HIS A 536 11.52 15.98 -26.43
CA HIS A 536 12.32 17.00 -27.06
C HIS A 536 13.67 16.43 -27.57
N PRO A 537 14.28 16.92 -28.62
CA PRO A 537 15.60 16.46 -29.09
C PRO A 537 16.69 16.39 -28.02
N ASN A 538 16.69 17.29 -27.04
CA ASN A 538 17.65 17.28 -25.92
C ASN A 538 17.39 16.21 -24.88
N PHE A 539 16.27 15.48 -24.94
CA PHE A 539 15.79 14.55 -23.90
C PHE A 539 16.84 13.52 -23.47
N PHE A 540 17.48 12.85 -24.45
CA PHE A 540 18.45 11.79 -24.15
C PHE A 540 19.67 12.33 -23.40
N ASP A 541 20.14 13.55 -23.71
CA ASP A 541 21.22 14.21 -22.98
C ASP A 541 20.78 14.64 -21.57
N THR A 542 19.59 15.26 -21.48
CA THR A 542 19.04 15.75 -20.23
C THR A 542 18.77 14.59 -19.26
N MET A 543 18.25 13.47 -19.74
CA MET A 543 18.02 12.27 -18.93
C MET A 543 19.28 11.43 -18.72
N GLY A 544 20.35 11.66 -19.49
CA GLY A 544 21.58 10.86 -19.44
C GLY A 544 21.40 9.45 -20.03
N ILE A 545 20.47 9.27 -20.98
CA ILE A 545 20.19 7.98 -21.63
C ILE A 545 21.20 7.76 -22.76
N LYS A 546 21.86 6.60 -22.77
CA LYS A 546 22.88 6.28 -23.78
C LYS A 546 22.26 5.79 -25.08
N MET A 547 22.78 6.30 -26.21
CA MET A 547 22.47 5.73 -27.51
C MET A 547 23.35 4.51 -27.78
N LEU A 548 22.73 3.39 -28.12
CA LEU A 548 23.41 2.13 -28.43
C LEU A 548 23.75 2.01 -29.90
N ALA A 549 22.95 2.64 -30.79
CA ALA A 549 23.18 2.69 -32.21
C ALA A 549 22.44 3.89 -32.83
N GLY A 550 22.94 4.38 -33.97
CA GLY A 550 22.31 5.45 -34.75
C GLY A 550 22.51 6.84 -34.15
N ARG A 551 21.49 7.69 -34.28
CA ARG A 551 21.49 9.08 -33.84
C ARG A 551 20.26 9.43 -32.99
N LYS A 552 20.35 10.51 -32.24
CA LYS A 552 19.22 11.16 -31.55
C LYS A 552 18.31 11.87 -32.54
N LEU A 553 17.11 12.23 -32.09
CA LEU A 553 16.26 13.15 -32.87
C LEU A 553 16.88 14.53 -32.99
N SER A 554 16.60 15.20 -34.09
CA SER A 554 17.14 16.55 -34.37
C SER A 554 16.23 17.31 -35.32
N ARG A 555 15.87 18.53 -34.96
CA ARG A 555 15.07 19.42 -35.83
C ARG A 555 15.72 19.82 -37.16
N GLN A 556 16.98 19.42 -37.38
CA GLN A 556 17.62 19.55 -38.68
C GLN A 556 17.04 18.61 -39.75
N PHE A 557 16.36 17.56 -39.33
CA PHE A 557 15.70 16.59 -40.20
C PHE A 557 14.17 16.77 -40.11
N ALA A 558 13.54 17.14 -41.21
CA ALA A 558 12.09 17.38 -41.25
C ALA A 558 11.26 16.19 -40.77
N ASN A 559 11.72 14.95 -41.05
CA ASN A 559 11.03 13.74 -40.66
C ASN A 559 11.18 13.39 -39.15
N ASP A 560 12.01 14.11 -38.40
CA ASP A 560 12.10 13.94 -36.94
C ASP A 560 10.99 14.70 -36.22
N ASN A 561 10.38 15.71 -36.86
CA ASN A 561 9.31 16.51 -36.26
C ASN A 561 7.94 15.82 -36.43
N GLY A 562 7.34 15.36 -35.36
CA GLY A 562 6.01 14.75 -35.30
C GLY A 562 4.88 15.73 -34.92
N PHE A 563 5.18 17.00 -34.76
CA PHE A 563 4.18 17.98 -34.34
C PHE A 563 3.03 18.12 -35.35
N VAL A 564 1.80 18.02 -34.81
CA VAL A 564 0.55 18.34 -35.51
C VAL A 564 -0.15 19.40 -34.68
N PRO A 565 -0.54 20.53 -35.27
CA PRO A 565 -1.35 21.54 -34.59
C PRO A 565 -2.68 20.93 -34.11
N TYR A 566 -3.12 21.28 -32.95
CA TYR A 566 -4.41 20.81 -32.42
C TYR A 566 -5.58 21.62 -33.00
N GLU A 567 -5.35 22.90 -33.28
CA GLU A 567 -6.34 23.84 -33.81
C GLU A 567 -5.70 24.78 -34.84
N PRO A 568 -6.45 25.26 -35.80
CA PRO A 568 -7.81 24.84 -36.17
C PRO A 568 -7.83 23.45 -36.83
N GLU A 569 -9.00 22.82 -36.91
CA GLU A 569 -9.18 21.46 -37.47
C GLU A 569 -8.58 21.27 -38.85
N GLU A 570 -8.65 22.28 -39.72
CA GLU A 570 -8.03 22.24 -41.03
C GLU A 570 -6.48 22.07 -40.96
N ALA A 571 -5.84 22.74 -39.99
CA ALA A 571 -4.39 22.61 -39.77
C ALA A 571 -4.06 21.24 -39.17
N THR A 572 -4.88 20.70 -38.29
CA THR A 572 -4.76 19.36 -37.74
C THR A 572 -4.82 18.32 -38.85
N ASN A 573 -5.85 18.37 -39.69
CA ASN A 573 -6.04 17.45 -40.80
C ASN A 573 -4.91 17.55 -41.85
N ALA A 574 -4.44 18.75 -42.13
CA ALA A 574 -3.26 18.97 -43.00
C ALA A 574 -1.98 18.36 -42.37
N GLY A 575 -1.81 18.47 -41.06
CA GLY A 575 -0.73 17.88 -40.31
C GLY A 575 -0.75 16.34 -40.38
N PHE A 576 -1.88 15.70 -40.16
CA PHE A 576 -2.02 14.24 -40.29
C PHE A 576 -1.72 13.76 -41.71
N LYS A 577 -2.25 14.44 -42.71
CA LYS A 577 -2.00 14.12 -44.11
C LYS A 577 -0.51 14.25 -44.47
N MET A 578 0.15 15.28 -43.95
CA MET A 578 1.58 15.47 -44.15
C MET A 578 2.40 14.34 -43.51
N LEU A 579 2.09 13.96 -42.27
CA LEU A 579 2.75 12.86 -41.58
C LEU A 579 2.54 11.53 -42.30
N ALA A 580 1.33 11.21 -42.74
CA ALA A 580 1.02 10.01 -43.49
C ALA A 580 1.86 9.89 -44.77
N GLN A 581 2.10 11.01 -45.45
CA GLN A 581 2.86 11.05 -46.72
C GLN A 581 4.37 10.97 -46.54
N ARG A 582 4.94 11.76 -45.57
CA ARG A 582 6.40 11.83 -45.40
C ARG A 582 6.97 10.77 -44.48
N GLY A 583 6.11 10.21 -43.57
CA GLY A 583 6.53 9.39 -42.47
C GLY A 583 7.21 10.16 -41.35
N LEU A 584 7.54 9.45 -40.27
CA LEU A 584 8.15 10.00 -39.06
C LEU A 584 9.41 9.19 -38.69
N ASN A 585 10.46 9.87 -38.23
CA ASN A 585 11.61 9.22 -37.63
C ASN A 585 11.43 9.07 -36.11
N VAL A 586 11.84 7.93 -35.60
CA VAL A 586 11.72 7.60 -34.15
C VAL A 586 13.03 7.04 -33.63
N VAL A 587 13.24 7.20 -32.32
CA VAL A 587 14.22 6.44 -31.55
C VAL A 587 13.46 5.37 -30.77
N VAL A 588 14.01 4.16 -30.68
CA VAL A 588 13.42 3.06 -29.93
C VAL A 588 14.36 2.66 -28.81
N ASN A 589 13.83 2.04 -27.74
CA ASN A 589 14.70 1.39 -26.77
C ASN A 589 15.15 -0.01 -27.28
N GLU A 590 16.15 -0.59 -26.60
CA GLU A 590 16.72 -1.89 -26.97
C GLU A 590 15.66 -3.00 -26.96
N LEU A 591 14.78 -3.00 -25.97
CA LEU A 591 13.68 -3.98 -25.83
C LEU A 591 12.71 -3.92 -27.01
N ALA A 592 12.30 -2.71 -27.44
CA ALA A 592 11.44 -2.55 -28.61
C ALA A 592 12.11 -3.08 -29.88
N ALA A 593 13.39 -2.77 -30.12
CA ALA A 593 14.14 -3.29 -31.24
C ALA A 593 14.19 -4.83 -31.23
N LYS A 594 14.43 -5.44 -30.06
CA LYS A 594 14.45 -6.90 -29.88
C LYS A 594 13.08 -7.54 -30.12
N GLN A 595 12.01 -6.96 -29.58
CA GLN A 595 10.64 -7.48 -29.77
C GLN A 595 10.19 -7.39 -31.23
N MET A 596 10.63 -6.37 -31.97
CA MET A 596 10.43 -6.27 -33.41
C MET A 596 11.23 -7.31 -34.21
N GLY A 597 12.10 -8.09 -33.57
CA GLY A 597 12.86 -9.18 -34.20
C GLY A 597 14.24 -8.79 -34.70
N PHE A 598 14.77 -7.61 -34.34
CA PHE A 598 16.13 -7.20 -34.73
C PHE A 598 17.17 -7.81 -33.78
N ALA A 599 18.16 -8.51 -34.36
CA ALA A 599 19.16 -9.26 -33.57
C ALA A 599 20.14 -8.34 -32.82
N THR A 600 20.37 -7.13 -33.32
CA THR A 600 21.26 -6.12 -32.70
C THR A 600 20.67 -4.72 -32.85
N PRO A 601 21.00 -3.78 -31.95
CA PRO A 601 20.58 -2.38 -32.09
C PRO A 601 20.89 -1.77 -33.47
N ALA A 602 22.05 -2.07 -34.03
CA ALA A 602 22.45 -1.57 -35.35
C ALA A 602 21.58 -2.14 -36.49
N ALA A 603 21.06 -3.36 -36.37
CA ALA A 603 20.22 -3.98 -37.40
C ALA A 603 18.83 -3.33 -37.52
N ALA A 604 18.39 -2.58 -36.49
CA ALA A 604 17.12 -1.86 -36.48
C ALA A 604 17.21 -0.53 -37.24
N LEU A 605 18.41 0.02 -37.42
CA LEU A 605 18.60 1.35 -38.08
C LEU A 605 18.14 1.34 -39.53
N GLY A 606 17.40 2.39 -39.90
CA GLY A 606 16.82 2.56 -41.22
C GLY A 606 15.65 1.62 -41.53
N ARG A 607 15.26 0.77 -40.61
CA ARG A 607 14.09 -0.11 -40.78
C ARG A 607 12.79 0.67 -40.57
N GLN A 608 11.81 0.37 -41.42
CA GLN A 608 10.49 1.00 -41.37
C GLN A 608 9.45 0.04 -40.85
N VAL A 609 8.63 0.52 -39.93
CA VAL A 609 7.44 -0.15 -39.41
C VAL A 609 6.24 0.78 -39.52
N LYS A 610 5.03 0.32 -39.30
CA LYS A 610 3.83 1.13 -39.36
C LYS A 610 3.17 1.18 -38.00
N VAL A 611 2.69 2.34 -37.55
CA VAL A 611 2.07 2.53 -36.24
C VAL A 611 0.67 3.10 -36.39
N ASN A 612 -0.22 2.73 -35.46
CA ASN A 612 -1.60 3.23 -35.41
C ASN A 612 -1.65 4.53 -34.57
N GLN A 613 -1.26 5.64 -35.18
CA GLN A 613 -1.20 6.98 -34.54
C GLN A 613 -1.89 8.08 -35.35
N LEU A 614 -2.52 7.70 -36.46
CA LEU A 614 -3.30 8.62 -37.26
C LEU A 614 -4.77 8.20 -37.26
N PRO A 615 -5.74 9.11 -37.45
CA PRO A 615 -7.09 8.75 -37.74
C PRO A 615 -7.19 7.75 -38.89
N ASP A 616 -8.14 6.83 -38.82
CA ASP A 616 -8.28 5.68 -39.76
C ASP A 616 -8.30 6.11 -41.23
N GLU A 617 -8.82 7.28 -41.54
CA GLU A 617 -8.88 7.85 -42.89
C GLU A 617 -7.49 8.11 -43.52
N TYR A 618 -6.44 8.32 -42.70
CA TYR A 618 -5.06 8.52 -43.16
C TYR A 618 -4.25 7.19 -43.13
N GLY A 619 -4.78 6.13 -42.54
CA GLY A 619 -4.15 4.85 -42.42
C GLY A 619 -3.00 4.83 -41.40
N LEU A 620 -2.19 3.79 -41.41
CA LEU A 620 -1.05 3.63 -40.52
C LEU A 620 0.09 4.58 -40.85
N LEU A 621 0.66 5.25 -39.83
CA LEU A 621 1.84 6.12 -39.94
C LEU A 621 3.10 5.29 -40.20
N PRO A 622 3.81 5.48 -41.34
CA PRO A 622 5.11 4.85 -41.54
C PRO A 622 6.17 5.53 -40.68
N VAL A 623 6.86 4.75 -39.83
CA VAL A 623 7.92 5.25 -38.97
C VAL A 623 9.25 4.57 -39.27
N THR A 624 10.34 5.36 -39.32
CA THR A 624 11.70 4.89 -39.58
C THR A 624 12.54 4.97 -38.32
N ILE A 625 13.18 3.88 -37.93
CA ILE A 625 14.05 3.83 -36.74
C ILE A 625 15.38 4.46 -37.07
N VAL A 626 15.68 5.62 -36.45
CA VAL A 626 16.95 6.36 -36.70
C VAL A 626 17.95 6.20 -35.56
N GLY A 627 17.52 5.69 -34.42
CA GLY A 627 18.36 5.45 -33.26
C GLY A 627 17.80 4.37 -32.36
N VAL A 628 18.69 3.72 -31.64
CA VAL A 628 18.34 2.78 -30.57
C VAL A 628 19.00 3.24 -29.27
N ALA A 629 18.19 3.50 -28.26
CA ALA A 629 18.61 3.91 -26.92
C ALA A 629 18.66 2.70 -25.97
N GLN A 630 19.41 2.80 -24.88
CA GLN A 630 19.38 1.81 -23.82
C GLN A 630 17.99 1.75 -23.16
N ASP A 631 17.65 0.61 -22.62
CA ASP A 631 16.42 0.44 -21.85
C ASP A 631 16.43 1.33 -20.61
N SER A 632 15.32 2.02 -20.38
CA SER A 632 15.13 2.89 -19.22
C SER A 632 13.78 2.56 -18.56
N ARG A 633 13.79 2.55 -17.23
CA ARG A 633 12.60 2.23 -16.43
C ARG A 633 12.04 3.50 -15.81
N PHE A 634 10.89 3.92 -16.27
CA PHE A 634 10.18 5.11 -15.78
C PHE A 634 9.04 4.77 -14.83
N ARG A 635 8.78 3.48 -14.61
CA ARG A 635 7.72 2.95 -13.77
C ARG A 635 8.26 2.13 -12.61
N SER A 636 7.32 1.64 -11.77
CA SER A 636 7.64 0.77 -10.63
C SER A 636 8.42 -0.49 -11.05
N LEU A 637 9.29 -0.99 -10.16
CA LEU A 637 9.95 -2.30 -10.33
C LEU A 637 8.97 -3.49 -10.32
N ARG A 638 7.70 -3.26 -10.02
CA ARG A 638 6.63 -4.26 -10.17
C ARG A 638 6.28 -4.52 -11.63
N GLU A 639 6.48 -3.49 -12.46
CA GLU A 639 6.20 -3.55 -13.88
C GLU A 639 7.47 -3.88 -14.67
N PRO A 640 7.35 -4.62 -15.79
CA PRO A 640 8.48 -4.86 -16.69
C PRO A 640 8.94 -3.54 -17.33
N VAL A 641 10.17 -3.54 -17.86
CA VAL A 641 10.59 -2.48 -18.76
C VAL A 641 9.68 -2.47 -19.97
N GLU A 642 9.22 -1.30 -20.36
CA GLU A 642 8.30 -1.12 -21.49
C GLU A 642 9.08 -1.01 -22.80
N PRO A 643 8.68 -1.73 -23.87
CA PRO A 643 9.17 -1.44 -25.21
C PRO A 643 8.67 -0.04 -25.61
N THR A 644 9.57 0.85 -26.07
CA THR A 644 9.24 2.27 -26.18
C THR A 644 9.69 2.86 -27.50
N PHE A 645 8.83 3.68 -28.09
CA PHE A 645 9.12 4.65 -29.14
C PHE A 645 9.22 6.05 -28.55
N TYR A 646 10.23 6.79 -28.96
CA TYR A 646 10.43 8.20 -28.67
C TYR A 646 10.32 9.00 -29.95
N GLN A 647 9.45 10.02 -29.96
CA GLN A 647 9.24 10.94 -31.06
C GLN A 647 9.36 12.41 -30.61
N ASP A 648 9.70 13.33 -31.48
CA ASP A 648 9.56 14.77 -31.21
C ASP A 648 8.09 15.17 -31.50
N ALA A 649 7.29 15.23 -30.46
CA ALA A 649 5.85 15.55 -30.55
C ALA A 649 5.57 17.06 -30.63
N GLY A 650 6.55 17.91 -30.33
CA GLY A 650 6.39 19.37 -30.23
C GLY A 650 5.58 19.85 -29.02
N VAL A 651 4.74 19.01 -28.43
CA VAL A 651 4.02 19.27 -27.17
C VAL A 651 4.38 18.18 -26.17
N TYR A 652 4.64 18.58 -24.92
CA TYR A 652 5.14 17.69 -23.86
C TYR A 652 4.41 18.01 -22.57
N SER A 653 4.20 17.02 -21.73
CA SER A 653 3.50 17.19 -20.45
C SER A 653 4.36 17.83 -19.36
N SER A 654 5.69 17.64 -19.44
CA SER A 654 6.62 18.05 -18.39
C SER A 654 7.92 18.62 -18.98
N LEU A 655 8.61 19.44 -18.20
CA LEU A 655 9.97 19.90 -18.48
C LEU A 655 10.95 19.16 -17.57
N ALA A 656 11.90 18.44 -18.13
CA ALA A 656 13.04 17.86 -17.43
C ALA A 656 14.23 18.84 -17.47
N ILE A 657 14.90 19.05 -16.34
CA ILE A 657 16.02 19.99 -16.18
C ILE A 657 17.17 19.26 -15.50
N ARG A 658 18.28 19.09 -16.22
CA ARG A 658 19.54 18.58 -15.66
C ARG A 658 20.30 19.71 -15.02
N TYR A 659 20.73 19.54 -13.77
CA TYR A 659 21.47 20.56 -13.04
C TYR A 659 22.68 20.00 -12.31
N ASP A 660 23.66 20.90 -12.05
CA ASP A 660 24.76 20.72 -11.12
C ASP A 660 24.86 22.01 -10.28
N SER A 661 24.29 21.97 -9.09
CA SER A 661 24.23 23.14 -8.21
C SER A 661 24.40 22.70 -6.74
N PRO A 662 25.17 23.44 -5.94
CA PRO A 662 25.29 23.17 -4.50
C PRO A 662 24.01 23.53 -3.71
N ASP A 663 23.12 24.34 -4.30
CA ASP A 663 21.82 24.73 -3.73
C ASP A 663 20.69 24.47 -4.73
N PRO A 664 20.18 23.21 -4.78
CA PRO A 664 19.11 22.84 -5.70
C PRO A 664 17.79 23.61 -5.47
N GLU A 665 17.46 23.94 -4.22
CA GLU A 665 16.25 24.68 -3.90
C GLU A 665 16.31 26.15 -4.41
N ALA A 666 17.45 26.80 -4.29
CA ALA A 666 17.63 28.13 -4.86
C ALA A 666 17.57 28.11 -6.38
N LEU A 667 18.04 27.01 -7.02
CA LEU A 667 17.91 26.81 -8.47
C LEU A 667 16.45 26.62 -8.84
N MET A 668 15.71 25.80 -8.14
CA MET A 668 14.26 25.58 -8.34
C MET A 668 13.51 26.93 -8.33
N ARG A 669 13.74 27.77 -7.33
CA ARG A 669 13.14 29.12 -7.22
C ARG A 669 13.54 30.05 -8.40
N LYS A 670 14.69 29.85 -9.03
CA LYS A 670 15.05 30.61 -10.24
C LYS A 670 14.26 30.11 -11.46
N VAL A 671 14.07 28.79 -11.57
CA VAL A 671 13.23 28.19 -12.63
C VAL A 671 11.78 28.65 -12.48
N GLU A 672 11.23 28.62 -11.29
CA GLU A 672 9.89 29.10 -10.95
C GLU A 672 9.69 30.56 -11.41
N ARG A 673 10.61 31.46 -11.13
CA ARG A 673 10.54 32.87 -11.60
C ARG A 673 10.55 33.01 -13.13
N VAL A 674 11.27 32.14 -13.85
CA VAL A 674 11.24 32.14 -15.31
C VAL A 674 9.88 31.64 -15.82
N TRP A 675 9.35 30.59 -15.19
CA TRP A 675 8.02 30.04 -15.48
C TRP A 675 6.92 31.08 -15.28
N GLU A 676 6.83 31.70 -14.10
CA GLU A 676 5.84 32.72 -13.75
C GLU A 676 5.90 33.94 -14.69
N LYS A 677 7.10 34.32 -15.10
CA LYS A 677 7.28 35.42 -16.04
C LYS A 677 6.73 35.11 -17.44
N LEU A 678 6.84 33.85 -17.89
CA LEU A 678 6.39 33.42 -19.22
C LEU A 678 4.90 33.08 -19.26
N ALA A 679 4.40 32.45 -18.21
CA ALA A 679 3.00 32.01 -18.11
C ALA A 679 2.49 32.15 -16.67
N PRO A 680 2.16 33.39 -16.22
CA PRO A 680 1.74 33.66 -14.84
C PRO A 680 0.40 32.98 -14.48
N GLU A 681 -0.37 32.57 -15.47
CA GLU A 681 -1.64 31.85 -15.27
C GLU A 681 -1.49 30.33 -15.18
N VAL A 682 -0.27 29.80 -15.32
CA VAL A 682 0.00 28.37 -15.17
C VAL A 682 0.82 28.13 -13.91
N PRO A 683 0.25 27.51 -12.88
CA PRO A 683 0.96 27.22 -11.63
C PRO A 683 2.24 26.41 -11.88
N PHE A 684 3.30 26.75 -11.16
CA PHE A 684 4.56 26.03 -11.20
C PHE A 684 4.50 24.82 -10.27
N GLU A 685 4.75 23.64 -10.81
CA GLU A 685 4.83 22.38 -10.06
C GLU A 685 6.14 21.69 -10.39
N GLY A 686 7.20 22.07 -9.67
CA GLY A 686 8.54 21.52 -9.81
C GLY A 686 8.86 20.54 -8.69
N GLU A 687 9.38 19.37 -9.04
CA GLU A 687 9.80 18.33 -8.10
C GLU A 687 11.18 17.79 -8.47
N PHE A 688 11.92 17.29 -7.47
CA PHE A 688 13.14 16.54 -7.74
C PHE A 688 12.78 15.10 -8.13
N ALA A 689 13.46 14.55 -9.13
CA ALA A 689 13.22 13.18 -9.60
C ALA A 689 13.44 12.11 -8.51
N ASP A 690 14.37 12.38 -7.56
CA ASP A 690 14.58 11.50 -6.42
C ASP A 690 13.39 11.50 -5.45
N ASP A 691 12.69 12.63 -5.30
CA ASP A 691 11.48 12.73 -4.45
C ASP A 691 10.29 12.05 -5.10
N GLN A 692 10.09 12.22 -6.41
CA GLN A 692 9.07 11.48 -7.17
C GLN A 692 9.25 9.97 -7.04
N LEU A 693 10.49 9.48 -7.18
CA LEU A 693 10.80 8.07 -7.01
C LEU A 693 10.60 7.62 -5.56
N ALA A 694 10.90 8.46 -4.58
CA ALA A 694 10.66 8.16 -3.17
C ALA A 694 9.16 8.07 -2.87
N GLU A 695 8.35 8.93 -3.48
CA GLU A 695 6.89 8.92 -3.35
C GLU A 695 6.29 7.64 -3.95
N LEU A 696 6.74 7.20 -5.14
CA LEU A 696 6.33 5.94 -5.78
C LEU A 696 6.48 4.73 -4.85
N TYR A 697 7.53 4.71 -4.00
CA TYR A 697 7.78 3.62 -3.05
C TYR A 697 7.43 3.97 -1.59
N ARG A 698 6.72 5.08 -1.33
CA ARG A 698 6.36 5.52 0.03
C ARG A 698 5.52 4.48 0.76
N THR A 699 4.53 3.93 0.08
CA THR A 699 3.64 2.90 0.64
C THR A 699 4.41 1.63 0.99
N ASP A 700 5.31 1.16 0.12
CA ASP A 700 6.15 -0.01 0.38
C ASP A 700 7.13 0.24 1.55
N ALA A 701 7.68 1.45 1.66
CA ALA A 701 8.55 1.83 2.78
C ALA A 701 7.76 1.90 4.12
N ALA A 702 6.53 2.42 4.09
CA ALA A 702 5.66 2.44 5.25
C ALA A 702 5.29 1.01 5.69
N ARG A 703 4.96 0.12 4.75
CA ARG A 703 4.72 -1.31 5.01
C ARG A 703 5.94 -1.97 5.65
N ALA A 704 7.15 -1.76 5.08
CA ALA A 704 8.39 -2.30 5.63
C ALA A 704 8.66 -1.83 7.07
N THR A 705 8.43 -0.55 7.37
CA THR A 705 8.59 0.03 8.70
C THR A 705 7.58 -0.55 9.68
N THR A 706 6.33 -0.73 9.26
CA THR A 706 5.26 -1.33 10.06
C THR A 706 5.59 -2.78 10.42
N PHE A 707 6.03 -3.60 9.45
CA PHE A 707 6.47 -4.97 9.71
C PHE A 707 7.69 -5.01 10.64
N GLY A 708 8.61 -4.05 10.52
CA GLY A 708 9.74 -3.88 11.44
C GLY A 708 9.29 -3.64 12.89
N GLY A 709 8.30 -2.78 13.08
CA GLY A 709 7.67 -2.54 14.37
C GLY A 709 7.04 -3.81 14.96
N PHE A 710 6.31 -4.57 14.15
CA PHE A 710 5.69 -5.83 14.57
C PHE A 710 6.72 -6.91 14.91
N ALA A 711 7.79 -7.03 14.13
CA ALA A 711 8.88 -7.94 14.42
C ALA A 711 9.57 -7.59 15.76
N LEU A 712 9.79 -6.29 16.01
CA LEU A 712 10.34 -5.82 17.29
C LEU A 712 9.41 -6.15 18.46
N LEU A 713 8.10 -5.90 18.35
CA LEU A 713 7.13 -6.24 19.39
C LEU A 713 7.09 -7.77 19.66
N ALA A 714 7.09 -8.59 18.60
CA ALA A 714 7.13 -10.04 18.72
C ALA A 714 8.38 -10.52 19.47
N VAL A 715 9.54 -9.95 19.15
CA VAL A 715 10.81 -10.25 19.84
C VAL A 715 10.76 -9.81 21.32
N LEU A 716 10.26 -8.61 21.61
CA LEU A 716 10.11 -8.12 22.99
C LEU A 716 9.24 -9.05 23.83
N ILE A 717 8.07 -9.47 23.29
CA ILE A 717 7.15 -10.40 23.97
C ILE A 717 7.85 -11.76 24.17
N ALA A 718 8.61 -12.25 23.16
CA ALA A 718 9.35 -13.49 23.26
C ALA A 718 10.45 -13.42 24.35
N CYS A 719 11.18 -12.31 24.43
CA CYS A 719 12.17 -12.05 25.47
C CYS A 719 11.57 -12.03 26.87
N LEU A 720 10.44 -11.35 27.05
CA LEU A 720 9.73 -11.32 28.35
C LEU A 720 9.31 -12.72 28.79
N GLY A 721 8.81 -13.55 27.84
CA GLY A 721 8.47 -14.94 28.11
C GLY A 721 9.65 -15.79 28.51
N LEU A 722 10.73 -15.69 27.75
CA LEU A 722 11.95 -16.42 28.00
C LEU A 722 12.62 -16.02 29.32
N PHE A 723 12.64 -14.71 29.62
CA PHE A 723 13.12 -14.21 30.91
C PHE A 723 12.33 -14.77 32.09
N GLY A 724 10.98 -14.74 31.99
CA GLY A 724 10.11 -15.30 33.01
C GLY A 724 10.30 -16.79 33.23
N LEU A 725 10.42 -17.58 32.16
CA LEU A 725 10.70 -19.02 32.23
C LEU A 725 12.11 -19.31 32.77
N ALA A 726 13.12 -18.52 32.38
CA ALA A 726 14.50 -18.66 32.88
C ALA A 726 14.59 -18.35 34.38
N ALA A 727 13.92 -17.26 34.83
CA ALA A 727 13.84 -16.90 36.25
C ALA A 727 13.20 -18.01 37.08
N PHE A 728 12.06 -18.52 36.61
CA PHE A 728 11.35 -19.63 37.27
C PHE A 728 12.20 -20.91 37.33
N THR A 729 12.82 -21.28 36.23
CA THR A 729 13.67 -22.51 36.15
C THR A 729 14.89 -22.41 37.06
N ALA A 730 15.51 -21.23 37.12
CA ALA A 730 16.67 -20.97 37.97
C ALA A 730 16.32 -21.03 39.46
N GLU A 731 15.18 -20.41 39.88
CA GLU A 731 14.71 -20.52 41.27
C GLU A 731 14.48 -21.99 41.70
N ARG A 732 13.90 -22.78 40.81
CA ARG A 732 13.59 -24.20 41.09
C ARG A 732 14.86 -25.07 41.20
N ARG A 733 15.91 -24.71 40.45
CA ARG A 733 17.21 -25.46 40.46
C ARG A 733 18.24 -24.87 41.41
N THR A 734 17.85 -23.95 42.30
CA THR A 734 18.77 -23.26 43.20
C THR A 734 19.54 -24.26 44.05
N LYS A 735 18.90 -25.36 44.55
CA LYS A 735 19.55 -26.43 45.32
C LYS A 735 20.54 -27.24 44.44
N GLU A 736 20.18 -27.61 43.21
CA GLU A 736 21.03 -28.31 42.24
C GLU A 736 22.26 -27.46 41.89
N ILE A 737 22.04 -26.15 41.60
CA ILE A 737 23.10 -25.19 41.32
C ILE A 737 24.01 -25.02 42.54
N GLY A 738 23.45 -24.97 43.75
CA GLY A 738 24.19 -24.89 45.01
C GLY A 738 25.09 -26.12 45.20
N ILE A 739 24.57 -27.33 45.00
CA ILE A 739 25.32 -28.57 45.06
C ILE A 739 26.47 -28.59 44.06
N ARG A 740 26.20 -28.24 42.79
CA ARG A 740 27.25 -28.18 41.74
C ARG A 740 28.35 -27.18 42.09
N LYS A 741 28.02 -26.03 42.71
CA LYS A 741 29.00 -25.06 43.19
C LYS A 741 29.89 -25.61 44.32
N VAL A 742 29.33 -26.35 45.25
CA VAL A 742 30.08 -27.03 46.30
C VAL A 742 31.05 -28.05 45.70
N PHE A 743 30.66 -28.71 44.59
CA PHE A 743 31.52 -29.60 43.81
C PHE A 743 32.48 -28.88 42.85
N GLY A 744 32.65 -27.55 42.93
CA GLY A 744 33.63 -26.80 42.18
C GLY A 744 33.18 -26.24 40.82
N ALA A 745 31.89 -26.32 40.47
CA ALA A 745 31.39 -25.74 39.21
C ALA A 745 31.54 -24.20 39.21
N ARG A 746 32.15 -23.65 38.14
CA ARG A 746 32.32 -22.21 37.96
C ARG A 746 31.00 -21.57 37.52
N VAL A 747 30.83 -20.27 37.75
CA VAL A 747 29.69 -19.48 37.30
C VAL A 747 29.46 -19.68 35.78
N ARG A 748 30.54 -19.73 34.99
CA ARG A 748 30.47 -19.92 33.53
C ARG A 748 29.84 -21.27 33.13
N ASP A 749 30.08 -22.34 33.91
CA ASP A 749 29.55 -23.67 33.59
C ASP A 749 28.02 -23.72 33.81
N ILE A 750 27.56 -23.05 34.86
CA ILE A 750 26.13 -22.92 35.18
C ILE A 750 25.44 -22.08 34.14
N VAL A 751 26.02 -20.92 33.73
CA VAL A 751 25.48 -20.06 32.68
C VAL A 751 25.41 -20.80 31.35
N LYS A 752 26.46 -21.53 30.97
CA LYS A 752 26.51 -22.34 29.74
C LYS A 752 25.44 -23.44 29.74
N LEU A 753 25.20 -24.09 30.84
CA LEU A 753 24.18 -25.13 30.99
C LEU A 753 22.76 -24.55 30.75
N LEU A 754 22.45 -23.43 31.44
CA LEU A 754 21.16 -22.79 31.31
C LEU A 754 20.98 -22.19 29.89
N ALA A 755 21.99 -21.49 29.38
CA ALA A 755 21.96 -20.93 28.03
C ALA A 755 21.68 -22.01 26.97
N TRP A 756 22.40 -23.15 27.05
CA TRP A 756 22.19 -24.26 26.10
C TRP A 756 20.79 -24.87 26.18
N GLN A 757 20.21 -25.02 27.37
CA GLN A 757 18.86 -25.57 27.56
C GLN A 757 17.79 -24.73 26.85
N PHE A 758 17.93 -23.41 26.90
CA PHE A 758 16.95 -22.48 26.29
C PHE A 758 17.30 -22.13 24.84
N SER A 759 18.53 -22.34 24.39
CA SER A 759 18.95 -22.16 22.99
C SER A 759 18.43 -23.26 22.05
N LYS A 760 18.27 -24.50 22.57
CA LYS A 760 17.76 -25.63 21.77
C LYS A 760 16.40 -25.34 21.11
N PRO A 761 15.36 -24.82 21.80
CA PRO A 761 14.11 -24.45 21.18
C PRO A 761 14.27 -23.39 20.07
N VAL A 762 15.21 -22.44 20.24
CA VAL A 762 15.49 -21.39 19.24
C VAL A 762 16.11 -21.97 17.98
N VAL A 763 17.02 -22.94 18.12
CA VAL A 763 17.62 -23.66 16.97
C VAL A 763 16.53 -24.44 16.21
N ILE A 764 15.65 -25.16 16.92
CA ILE A 764 14.55 -25.89 16.31
C ILE A 764 13.57 -24.89 15.60
N ALA A 765 13.32 -23.74 16.24
CA ALA A 765 12.49 -22.69 15.68
C ALA A 765 13.03 -22.15 14.34
N ASN A 766 14.36 -22.01 14.20
CA ASN A 766 15.00 -21.64 12.93
C ASN A 766 14.70 -22.66 11.81
N LEU A 767 14.80 -23.97 12.11
CA LEU A 767 14.53 -25.03 11.13
C LEU A 767 13.08 -25.00 10.61
N ILE A 768 12.15 -24.51 11.43
CA ILE A 768 10.73 -24.34 11.03
C ILE A 768 10.51 -23.01 10.34
N ALA A 769 11.08 -21.92 10.86
CA ALA A 769 10.85 -20.58 10.36
C ALA A 769 11.44 -20.37 8.95
N TRP A 770 12.62 -20.93 8.66
CA TRP A 770 13.31 -20.71 7.40
C TRP A 770 12.51 -21.19 6.17
N PRO A 771 12.04 -22.45 6.09
CA PRO A 771 11.28 -22.92 4.93
C PRO A 771 9.94 -22.16 4.78
N VAL A 772 9.26 -21.84 5.90
CA VAL A 772 7.99 -21.10 5.85
C VAL A 772 8.22 -19.68 5.35
N ALA A 773 9.19 -18.95 5.92
CA ALA A 773 9.53 -17.60 5.49
C ALA A 773 10.05 -17.56 4.04
N TRP A 774 10.84 -18.57 3.61
CA TRP A 774 11.28 -18.70 2.23
C TRP A 774 10.11 -18.84 1.26
N TRP A 775 9.15 -19.71 1.58
CA TRP A 775 7.97 -19.93 0.75
C TRP A 775 7.11 -18.68 0.63
N VAL A 776 6.79 -18.03 1.75
CA VAL A 776 6.00 -16.79 1.80
C VAL A 776 6.71 -15.66 1.02
N MET A 777 8.01 -15.47 1.26
CA MET A 777 8.75 -14.36 0.65
C MET A 777 9.07 -14.60 -0.83
N ARG A 778 9.21 -15.85 -1.26
CA ARG A 778 9.32 -16.19 -2.68
C ARG A 778 8.05 -15.77 -3.44
N ASP A 779 6.88 -16.09 -2.91
CA ASP A 779 5.59 -15.74 -3.51
C ASP A 779 5.44 -14.22 -3.59
N TRP A 780 5.72 -13.51 -2.49
CA TRP A 780 5.68 -12.06 -2.46
C TRP A 780 6.65 -11.39 -3.44
N LEU A 781 7.89 -11.88 -3.53
CA LEU A 781 8.89 -11.35 -4.48
C LEU A 781 8.50 -11.61 -5.94
N ASN A 782 7.68 -12.61 -6.23
CA ASN A 782 7.19 -12.87 -7.58
C ASN A 782 6.24 -11.77 -8.10
N SER A 783 5.71 -10.91 -7.23
CA SER A 783 4.94 -9.72 -7.64
C SER A 783 5.82 -8.59 -8.20
N PHE A 784 7.14 -8.71 -8.16
CA PHE A 784 8.09 -7.77 -8.75
C PHE A 784 8.73 -8.36 -10.00
N ASP A 785 8.78 -7.57 -11.08
CA ASP A 785 9.56 -7.91 -12.27
C ASP A 785 11.06 -7.95 -11.92
N SER A 786 11.55 -6.87 -11.31
CA SER A 786 12.93 -6.78 -10.83
C SER A 786 12.99 -6.95 -9.31
N ARG A 787 13.69 -7.99 -8.86
CA ARG A 787 13.71 -8.42 -7.46
C ARG A 787 15.08 -8.83 -6.97
N ILE A 788 15.28 -8.71 -5.65
CA ILE A 788 16.48 -9.23 -5.00
C ILE A 788 16.48 -10.77 -5.02
N ALA A 789 17.67 -11.36 -5.14
CA ALA A 789 17.81 -12.80 -4.99
C ALA A 789 17.58 -13.21 -3.52
N LEU A 790 16.81 -14.29 -3.31
CA LEU A 790 16.64 -14.90 -1.99
C LEU A 790 17.94 -15.63 -1.59
N THR A 791 18.85 -14.89 -0.99
CA THR A 791 20.11 -15.43 -0.45
C THR A 791 19.92 -16.01 0.95
N PRO A 792 20.80 -16.93 1.43
CA PRO A 792 20.77 -17.42 2.81
C PRO A 792 21.05 -16.35 3.88
N ALA A 793 21.61 -15.20 3.50
CA ALA A 793 22.08 -14.18 4.45
C ALA A 793 20.99 -13.63 5.40
N PRO A 794 19.78 -13.22 4.95
CA PRO A 794 18.70 -12.78 5.86
C PRO A 794 18.27 -13.85 6.84
N PHE A 795 18.26 -15.13 6.44
CA PHE A 795 17.85 -16.26 7.26
C PHE A 795 18.90 -16.54 8.37
N LEU A 796 20.17 -16.58 7.99
CA LEU A 796 21.28 -16.77 8.94
C LEU A 796 21.35 -15.61 9.93
N LEU A 797 21.25 -14.37 9.45
CA LEU A 797 21.29 -13.17 10.28
C LEU A 797 20.14 -13.15 11.29
N ALA A 798 18.91 -13.43 10.86
CA ALA A 798 17.75 -13.51 11.74
C ALA A 798 17.93 -14.61 12.81
N GLY A 799 18.44 -15.78 12.43
CA GLY A 799 18.75 -16.89 13.35
C GLY A 799 19.81 -16.51 14.38
N VAL A 800 20.89 -15.87 13.96
CA VAL A 800 21.97 -15.39 14.85
C VAL A 800 21.44 -14.31 15.80
N ILE A 801 20.68 -13.34 15.30
CA ILE A 801 20.06 -12.28 16.12
C ILE A 801 19.14 -12.90 17.17
N ALA A 802 18.22 -13.79 16.78
CA ALA A 802 17.31 -14.45 17.70
C ALA A 802 18.05 -15.26 18.78
N LEU A 803 19.12 -15.97 18.40
CA LEU A 803 19.95 -16.72 19.32
C LEU A 803 20.73 -15.81 20.27
N ALA A 804 21.32 -14.73 19.77
CA ALA A 804 22.04 -13.73 20.57
C ALA A 804 21.11 -13.06 21.59
N ILE A 805 19.91 -12.68 21.17
CA ILE A 805 18.87 -12.09 22.04
C ILE A 805 18.47 -13.11 23.13
N ALA A 806 18.19 -14.37 22.75
CA ALA A 806 17.84 -15.41 23.70
C ALA A 806 18.96 -15.66 24.75
N ILE A 807 20.21 -15.77 24.30
CA ILE A 807 21.35 -15.94 25.18
C ILE A 807 21.54 -14.72 26.09
N GLY A 808 21.47 -13.51 25.55
CA GLY A 808 21.60 -12.25 26.30
C GLY A 808 20.54 -12.11 27.40
N THR A 809 19.27 -12.43 27.07
CA THR A 809 18.15 -12.40 28.02
C THR A 809 18.36 -13.36 29.19
N ILE A 810 18.91 -14.56 28.94
CA ILE A 810 19.12 -15.58 29.93
C ILE A 810 20.40 -15.33 30.73
N ALA A 811 21.48 -14.89 30.08
CA ALA A 811 22.80 -14.73 30.70
C ALA A 811 22.77 -13.76 31.89
N GLY A 812 22.01 -12.64 31.75
CA GLY A 812 21.87 -11.68 32.83
C GLY A 812 21.26 -12.29 34.11
N HIS A 813 20.17 -13.07 33.94
CA HIS A 813 19.53 -13.73 35.09
C HIS A 813 20.34 -14.93 35.61
N ALA A 814 20.90 -15.75 34.71
CA ALA A 814 21.72 -16.89 35.06
C ALA A 814 22.98 -16.47 35.85
N MET A 815 23.63 -15.36 35.51
CA MET A 815 24.74 -14.78 36.24
C MET A 815 24.34 -14.38 37.66
N LYS A 816 23.17 -13.72 37.82
CA LYS A 816 22.66 -13.32 39.14
C LYS A 816 22.45 -14.53 40.06
N VAL A 817 21.84 -15.60 39.53
CA VAL A 817 21.61 -16.84 40.31
C VAL A 817 22.92 -17.61 40.54
N ALA A 818 23.77 -17.69 39.54
CA ALA A 818 25.07 -18.35 39.67
C ALA A 818 26.05 -17.64 40.63
N ARG A 819 25.92 -16.34 40.88
CA ARG A 819 26.67 -15.58 41.87
C ARG A 819 26.11 -15.70 43.29
N ALA A 820 24.85 -16.17 43.48
CA ALA A 820 24.27 -16.34 44.81
C ALA A 820 25.08 -17.27 45.70
N ASN A 821 25.10 -16.97 47.01
CA ASN A 821 25.91 -17.72 47.99
C ASN A 821 25.32 -19.13 48.15
N PRO A 822 26.13 -20.23 47.99
CA PRO A 822 25.66 -21.60 48.10
C PRO A 822 25.10 -21.94 49.49
N ILE A 823 25.56 -21.29 50.55
CA ILE A 823 25.05 -21.49 51.92
C ILE A 823 23.57 -21.15 52.03
N HIS A 824 23.11 -20.07 51.43
CA HIS A 824 21.70 -19.72 51.42
C HIS A 824 20.86 -20.69 50.56
N ALA A 825 21.46 -21.29 49.52
CA ALA A 825 20.77 -22.26 48.66
C ALA A 825 20.53 -23.61 49.32
N LEU A 826 21.37 -24.00 50.30
CA LEU A 826 21.31 -25.27 51.04
C LEU A 826 20.52 -25.15 52.36
N ARG A 827 20.33 -23.92 52.90
CA ARG A 827 19.69 -23.63 54.17
C ARG A 827 18.17 -23.38 54.07
N TYR A 828 17.60 -23.35 52.86
CA TYR A 828 16.17 -23.22 52.65
C TYR A 828 15.47 -24.58 52.79
N GLU A 829 15.02 -24.86 53.97
CA GLU A 829 13.99 -25.88 54.24
C GLU A 829 12.56 -25.30 54.15
#